data_df9562d004a0537e66c9ec90c340a58b
#
_entry.id   df9562d004a0537e66c9ec90c340a58b
#
_cell.length_a   1.000
_cell.length_b   1.000
_cell.length_c   1.000
_cell.angle_alpha   90.00
_cell.angle_beta   90.00
_cell.angle_gamma   90.00
#
_symmetry.space_group_name_H-M   'P 1'
#
loop_
_entity.id
_entity.type
_entity.pdbx_description
1 polymer ?
#
loop_
_entity_poly.entity_id
_entity_poly.type
_entity_poly.pdbx_seq_one_letter_code
_entity_poly.pdbx_strand_id
1 'polypeptide(L)'
;MIEKMKFLSITGPKADIDRMTETYLSRYEIHLENALAELTEVANLSPFLEINPYKDHLNVIDSFYEQLETPEKAVISDMTVETALKTVQNLRNKAQELDAEKSRLQSEHAEMVDSLKIIRPFRNLDFDVSQILNFKYIHYRFGRIEKQYLQKFEKYIYDNLDTLFIKCGEDELYTYGVYFVPEHQAHKVHAVYSSMHFERIFIPDEYHGTATEAFEKLDRRHREIHAGLDANKAAYRKFLEDSSSAIVSAKAALESCSRSFDIRKLAACTHGDTNTFYILCGWMTEKDALAFQKDIQNDEKIFCLMEDQQAPAKKKPPTKLKNPKLFKPFEMYVKMYGLPAYNEMDPTWFVAITYSFIFGAMFGDVGQGLILFLGGLFLYKTRHMDLAGIISCAGVFSVFFGFMYGSFFGFEDVLKAIWLKPMNQMMDVPLVGRLNAVFVIAIGFGMFIILICMIFNIINSIRNKDTEKAWFDSNAVAGLVFYGSIVLTVGLFISGRKLPATAVLVVMFGVPLLLMFLKEPLTNLVEKKSEIFPEQKGMFFVQSFFELFEVLLSYLSNTLSFLRIGAFAVSHAAMMEVVLMLAGATNGGSPNWIVVVLGNIFVCAMEGLIVGIQVLRLEYYEIFSRFYAGNGREFQPFMKTLRKSVQK
;
A
#
# COMPACT_ATOMS: atom_id res chain seq x y z
N MET A 1 -7.69 3.17 23.98
CA MET A 1 -6.73 3.61 25.03
C MET A 1 -5.32 3.30 24.59
N ILE A 2 -4.36 4.20 24.84
CA ILE A 2 -2.94 3.99 24.57
C ILE A 2 -2.34 3.15 25.71
N GLU A 3 -1.67 2.03 25.38
CA GLU A 3 -0.98 1.21 26.38
C GLU A 3 0.29 1.93 26.88
N LYS A 4 0.55 1.83 28.18
CA LYS A 4 1.78 2.39 28.75
C LYS A 4 2.99 1.60 28.27
N MET A 5 4.02 2.31 27.83
CA MET A 5 5.28 1.77 27.35
C MET A 5 6.40 2.00 28.36
N LYS A 6 7.32 1.03 28.44
CA LYS A 6 8.57 1.10 29.16
C LYS A 6 9.73 0.94 28.20
N PHE A 7 10.77 1.72 28.39
CA PHE A 7 12.01 1.57 27.64
C PHE A 7 12.89 0.55 28.36
N LEU A 8 13.42 -0.38 27.59
CA LEU A 8 14.31 -1.43 28.12
C LEU A 8 15.66 -1.33 27.42
N SER A 9 16.72 -1.41 28.23
CA SER A 9 18.09 -1.61 27.77
C SER A 9 18.55 -2.98 28.24
N ILE A 10 18.75 -3.90 27.30
CA ILE A 10 19.10 -5.31 27.56
C ILE A 10 20.55 -5.51 27.21
N THR A 11 21.35 -5.98 28.17
CA THR A 11 22.79 -6.15 28.02
C THR A 11 23.20 -7.58 28.36
N GLY A 12 24.09 -8.16 27.57
CA GLY A 12 24.63 -9.50 27.79
C GLY A 12 25.91 -9.75 26.99
N PRO A 13 26.61 -10.88 27.20
CA PRO A 13 27.79 -11.24 26.42
C PRO A 13 27.46 -11.34 24.92
N LYS A 14 28.36 -10.86 24.06
CA LYS A 14 28.14 -10.83 22.60
C LYS A 14 27.73 -12.18 22.02
N ALA A 15 28.31 -13.26 22.52
CA ALA A 15 28.01 -14.63 22.05
C ALA A 15 26.59 -15.12 22.40
N ASP A 16 25.94 -14.52 23.39
CA ASP A 16 24.63 -14.98 23.91
C ASP A 16 23.42 -14.27 23.28
N ILE A 17 23.63 -13.40 22.29
CA ILE A 17 22.55 -12.61 21.67
C ILE A 17 21.46 -13.48 21.03
N ASP A 18 21.84 -14.60 20.39
CA ASP A 18 20.90 -15.53 19.75
C ASP A 18 20.04 -16.24 20.81
N ARG A 19 20.68 -16.76 21.87
CA ARG A 19 19.99 -17.41 22.98
C ARG A 19 18.99 -16.45 23.62
N MET A 20 19.37 -15.20 23.85
CA MET A 20 18.49 -14.19 24.41
C MET A 20 17.31 -13.92 23.48
N THR A 21 17.58 -13.78 22.18
CA THR A 21 16.54 -13.52 21.18
C THR A 21 15.54 -14.65 21.07
N GLU A 22 16.03 -15.89 20.98
CA GLU A 22 15.20 -17.08 20.78
C GLU A 22 14.45 -17.50 22.05
N THR A 23 15.11 -17.45 23.21
CA THR A 23 14.51 -17.93 24.47
C THR A 23 13.59 -16.92 25.11
N TYR A 24 13.96 -15.63 25.09
CA TYR A 24 13.23 -14.59 25.82
C TYR A 24 12.48 -13.64 24.89
N LEU A 25 13.14 -12.96 23.93
CA LEU A 25 12.46 -11.97 23.08
C LEU A 25 11.37 -12.56 22.18
N SER A 26 11.49 -13.83 21.78
CA SER A 26 10.49 -14.51 20.96
C SER A 26 9.11 -14.62 21.63
N ARG A 27 9.06 -14.53 22.96
CA ARG A 27 7.81 -14.66 23.76
C ARG A 27 7.06 -13.36 23.94
N TYR A 28 7.74 -12.21 23.77
CA TYR A 28 7.20 -10.88 24.05
C TYR A 28 7.15 -9.99 22.82
N GLU A 29 6.23 -9.04 22.81
CA GLU A 29 6.15 -8.03 21.76
C GLU A 29 7.07 -6.85 22.13
N ILE A 30 8.23 -6.77 21.46
CA ILE A 30 9.18 -5.66 21.61
C ILE A 30 9.32 -4.87 20.31
N HIS A 31 9.27 -3.54 20.41
CA HIS A 31 9.67 -2.63 19.34
C HIS A 31 11.12 -2.25 19.55
N LEU A 32 12.02 -2.82 18.73
CA LEU A 32 13.46 -2.56 18.84
C LEU A 32 13.84 -1.21 18.24
N GLU A 33 14.74 -0.52 18.91
CA GLU A 33 15.36 0.72 18.45
C GLU A 33 16.85 0.51 18.19
N ASN A 34 17.44 1.39 17.39
CA ASN A 34 18.89 1.37 17.18
C ASN A 34 19.61 1.87 18.44
N ALA A 35 20.29 0.97 19.14
CA ALA A 35 20.96 1.27 20.41
C ALA A 35 22.02 2.37 20.28
N LEU A 36 22.75 2.46 19.15
CA LEU A 36 23.72 3.54 18.89
C LEU A 36 23.08 4.91 18.77
N ALA A 37 21.86 4.99 18.22
CA ALA A 37 21.14 6.25 18.08
C ALA A 37 20.52 6.72 19.39
N GLU A 38 20.16 5.79 20.29
CA GLU A 38 19.54 6.10 21.58
C GLU A 38 20.58 6.40 22.66
N LEU A 39 21.70 5.66 22.70
CA LEU A 39 22.73 5.74 23.74
C LEU A 39 23.91 6.65 23.34
N THR A 40 23.65 7.84 22.85
CA THR A 40 24.71 8.76 22.39
C THR A 40 25.59 9.32 23.50
N GLU A 41 25.17 9.25 24.77
CA GLU A 41 25.94 9.71 25.95
C GLU A 41 26.92 8.67 26.46
N VAL A 42 26.81 7.42 26.00
CA VAL A 42 27.71 6.34 26.42
C VAL A 42 28.94 6.33 25.51
N ALA A 43 30.10 6.58 26.07
CA ALA A 43 31.36 6.54 25.34
C ALA A 43 31.75 5.11 24.97
N ASN A 44 32.48 4.94 23.86
CA ASN A 44 33.04 3.66 23.37
C ASN A 44 32.01 2.61 22.91
N LEU A 45 30.88 3.03 22.33
CA LEU A 45 29.97 2.13 21.64
C LEU A 45 30.38 1.95 20.19
N SER A 46 30.33 0.71 19.72
CA SER A 46 30.54 0.33 18.32
C SER A 46 29.33 -0.42 17.75
N PRO A 47 29.08 -0.37 16.44
CA PRO A 47 28.03 -1.17 15.83
C PRO A 47 28.36 -2.65 15.92
N PHE A 48 27.33 -3.48 16.05
CA PHE A 48 27.48 -4.94 15.96
C PHE A 48 27.62 -5.32 14.47
N LEU A 49 28.87 -5.45 14.00
CA LEU A 49 29.17 -5.75 12.59
C LEU A 49 29.36 -7.25 12.40
N GLU A 50 28.36 -7.92 11.84
CA GLU A 50 28.44 -9.29 11.34
C GLU A 50 27.66 -9.43 10.04
N ILE A 51 28.20 -10.20 9.10
CA ILE A 51 27.53 -10.47 7.82
C ILE A 51 26.48 -11.55 8.05
N ASN A 52 25.25 -11.31 7.60
CA ASN A 52 24.17 -12.28 7.70
C ASN A 52 24.43 -13.47 6.74
N PRO A 53 24.72 -14.68 7.26
CA PRO A 53 25.06 -15.82 6.44
C PRO A 53 23.86 -16.39 5.68
N TYR A 54 22.64 -16.04 6.07
CA TYR A 54 21.42 -16.58 5.47
C TYR A 54 20.96 -15.81 4.24
N LYS A 55 21.50 -14.59 4.01
CA LYS A 55 20.99 -13.65 3.00
C LYS A 55 21.17 -14.17 1.57
N ASP A 56 22.31 -14.80 1.28
CA ASP A 56 22.59 -15.35 -0.06
C ASP A 56 21.67 -16.54 -0.36
N HIS A 57 21.43 -17.40 0.64
CA HIS A 57 20.51 -18.53 0.52
C HIS A 57 19.06 -18.07 0.38
N LEU A 58 18.68 -16.97 1.06
CA LEU A 58 17.38 -16.36 0.91
C LEU A 58 17.15 -15.81 -0.50
N ASN A 59 18.10 -15.11 -1.06
CA ASN A 59 17.99 -14.60 -2.43
C ASN A 59 17.77 -15.73 -3.45
N VAL A 60 18.45 -16.87 -3.25
CA VAL A 60 18.27 -18.04 -4.11
C VAL A 60 16.88 -18.64 -3.95
N ILE A 61 16.40 -18.83 -2.73
CA ILE A 61 15.07 -19.43 -2.51
C ILE A 61 13.94 -18.48 -2.94
N ASP A 62 14.12 -17.17 -2.81
CA ASP A 62 13.17 -16.16 -3.29
C ASP A 62 13.01 -16.22 -4.81
N SER A 63 14.11 -16.43 -5.56
CA SER A 63 14.04 -16.58 -7.01
C SER A 63 13.25 -17.83 -7.44
N PHE A 64 13.27 -18.92 -6.67
CA PHE A 64 12.43 -20.09 -6.91
C PHE A 64 10.98 -19.85 -6.49
N TYR A 65 10.76 -19.15 -5.37
CA TYR A 65 9.42 -18.84 -4.88
C TYR A 65 8.63 -17.96 -5.86
N GLU A 66 9.26 -16.98 -6.48
CA GLU A 66 8.64 -16.10 -7.49
C GLU A 66 8.22 -16.84 -8.76
N GLN A 67 8.84 -17.99 -9.06
CA GLN A 67 8.53 -18.82 -10.21
C GLN A 67 7.41 -19.84 -9.96
N LEU A 68 6.91 -19.96 -8.72
CA LEU A 68 5.79 -20.85 -8.38
C LEU A 68 4.45 -20.26 -8.82
N GLU A 69 3.65 -21.02 -9.57
CA GLU A 69 2.32 -20.60 -10.04
C GLU A 69 1.28 -20.51 -8.89
N THR A 70 1.38 -21.37 -7.88
CA THR A 70 0.42 -21.45 -6.75
C THR A 70 1.11 -21.68 -5.41
N PRO A 71 1.86 -20.70 -4.89
CA PRO A 71 2.55 -20.86 -3.60
C PRO A 71 1.60 -21.04 -2.40
N GLU A 72 0.37 -20.53 -2.49
CA GLU A 72 -0.64 -20.59 -1.41
C GLU A 72 -1.17 -22.00 -1.09
N LYS A 73 -1.02 -22.95 -2.02
CA LYS A 73 -1.47 -24.35 -1.82
C LYS A 73 -0.41 -25.24 -1.18
N ALA A 74 0.82 -24.76 -1.03
CA ALA A 74 1.91 -25.53 -0.46
C ALA A 74 1.75 -25.69 1.05
N VAL A 75 1.88 -26.91 1.54
CA VAL A 75 1.84 -27.20 2.98
C VAL A 75 3.15 -26.80 3.61
N ILE A 76 3.11 -25.89 4.57
CA ILE A 76 4.28 -25.47 5.34
C ILE A 76 4.57 -26.53 6.40
N SER A 77 5.73 -27.15 6.34
CA SER A 77 6.24 -28.07 7.35
C SER A 77 7.33 -27.36 8.19
N ASP A 78 7.38 -27.68 9.48
CA ASP A 78 8.46 -27.22 10.34
C ASP A 78 9.78 -27.80 9.86
N MET A 79 10.70 -26.92 9.45
CA MET A 79 12.00 -27.29 8.90
C MET A 79 13.13 -26.65 9.72
N THR A 80 14.13 -27.45 10.08
CA THR A 80 15.32 -26.92 10.76
C THR A 80 16.17 -26.12 9.79
N VAL A 81 16.97 -25.16 10.30
CA VAL A 81 17.85 -24.30 9.49
C VAL A 81 18.83 -25.11 8.65
N GLU A 82 19.41 -26.16 9.22
CA GLU A 82 20.37 -27.02 8.50
C GLU A 82 19.71 -27.76 7.34
N THR A 83 18.48 -28.26 7.54
CA THR A 83 17.73 -28.91 6.46
C THR A 83 17.30 -27.92 5.40
N ALA A 84 16.94 -26.68 5.78
CA ALA A 84 16.60 -25.62 4.85
C ALA A 84 17.82 -25.24 3.95
N LEU A 85 18.99 -25.07 4.54
CA LEU A 85 20.23 -24.79 3.79
C LEU A 85 20.58 -25.92 2.81
N LYS A 86 20.50 -27.19 3.24
CA LYS A 86 20.71 -28.36 2.37
C LYS A 86 19.68 -28.40 1.23
N THR A 87 18.42 -28.09 1.54
CA THR A 87 17.35 -28.05 0.52
C THR A 87 17.64 -26.98 -0.53
N VAL A 88 18.01 -25.76 -0.13
CA VAL A 88 18.38 -24.69 -1.06
C VAL A 88 19.55 -25.09 -1.95
N GLN A 89 20.57 -25.74 -1.38
CA GLN A 89 21.72 -26.21 -2.15
C GLN A 89 21.33 -27.29 -3.17
N ASN A 90 20.48 -28.24 -2.79
CA ASN A 90 19.98 -29.28 -3.69
C ASN A 90 19.12 -28.71 -4.83
N LEU A 91 18.23 -27.75 -4.50
CA LEU A 91 17.40 -27.05 -5.48
C LEU A 91 18.28 -26.28 -6.48
N ARG A 92 19.30 -25.57 -5.99
CA ARG A 92 20.25 -24.84 -6.82
C ARG A 92 21.02 -25.77 -7.78
N ASN A 93 21.55 -26.89 -7.26
CA ASN A 93 22.30 -27.86 -8.09
C ASN A 93 21.39 -28.42 -9.19
N LYS A 94 20.16 -28.82 -8.85
CA LYS A 94 19.22 -29.38 -9.83
C LYS A 94 18.77 -28.36 -10.88
N ALA A 95 18.52 -27.12 -10.48
CA ALA A 95 18.20 -26.04 -11.40
C ALA A 95 19.38 -25.74 -12.35
N GLN A 96 20.62 -25.75 -11.85
CA GLN A 96 21.82 -25.57 -12.67
C GLN A 96 22.00 -26.68 -13.69
N GLU A 97 21.72 -27.96 -13.36
CA GLU A 97 21.74 -29.07 -14.31
C GLU A 97 20.76 -28.85 -15.46
N LEU A 98 19.50 -28.48 -15.12
CA LEU A 98 18.46 -28.23 -16.13
C LEU A 98 18.75 -27.00 -17.00
N ASP A 99 19.32 -25.94 -16.41
CA ASP A 99 19.71 -24.73 -17.13
C ASP A 99 20.93 -24.95 -18.04
N ALA A 100 21.89 -25.77 -17.63
CA ALA A 100 23.01 -26.18 -18.46
C ALA A 100 22.55 -26.98 -19.68
N GLU A 101 21.64 -27.94 -19.48
CA GLU A 101 21.05 -28.72 -20.58
C GLU A 101 20.22 -27.81 -21.53
N LYS A 102 19.43 -26.89 -21.00
CA LYS A 102 18.69 -25.89 -21.79
C LYS A 102 19.63 -25.03 -22.64
N SER A 103 20.72 -24.54 -22.04
CA SER A 103 21.71 -23.69 -22.72
C SER A 103 22.42 -24.48 -23.85
N ARG A 104 22.75 -25.75 -23.63
CA ARG A 104 23.30 -26.62 -24.65
C ARG A 104 22.32 -26.79 -25.82
N LEU A 105 21.08 -27.16 -25.52
CA LEU A 105 20.03 -27.33 -26.56
C LEU A 105 19.74 -26.04 -27.30
N GLN A 106 19.79 -24.87 -26.64
CA GLN A 106 19.62 -23.56 -27.29
C GLN A 106 20.78 -23.24 -28.24
N SER A 107 22.02 -23.56 -27.89
CA SER A 107 23.18 -23.40 -28.78
C SER A 107 23.04 -24.28 -30.01
N GLU A 108 22.75 -25.58 -29.82
CA GLU A 108 22.52 -26.54 -30.92
C GLU A 108 21.35 -26.09 -31.81
N HIS A 109 20.29 -25.55 -31.20
CA HIS A 109 19.12 -25.01 -31.93
C HIS A 109 19.50 -23.82 -32.82
N ALA A 110 20.29 -22.88 -32.29
CA ALA A 110 20.72 -21.70 -33.05
C ALA A 110 21.58 -22.10 -34.27
N GLU A 111 22.56 -23.00 -34.08
CA GLU A 111 23.39 -23.54 -35.17
C GLU A 111 22.55 -24.26 -36.24
N MET A 112 21.55 -25.04 -35.78
CA MET A 112 20.66 -25.77 -36.66
C MET A 112 19.76 -24.85 -37.50
N VAL A 113 19.21 -23.79 -36.86
CA VAL A 113 18.37 -22.79 -37.56
C VAL A 113 19.20 -22.07 -38.63
N ASP A 114 20.44 -21.73 -38.35
CA ASP A 114 21.31 -21.06 -39.32
C ASP A 114 21.68 -22.01 -40.47
N SER A 115 21.97 -23.29 -40.18
CA SER A 115 22.19 -24.31 -41.19
C SER A 115 20.95 -24.52 -42.10
N LEU A 116 19.77 -24.58 -41.53
CA LEU A 116 18.50 -24.69 -42.28
C LEU A 116 18.24 -23.48 -43.16
N LYS A 117 18.57 -22.25 -42.71
CA LYS A 117 18.45 -21.03 -43.52
C LYS A 117 19.33 -21.10 -44.78
N ILE A 118 20.54 -21.65 -44.63
CA ILE A 118 21.49 -21.79 -45.77
C ILE A 118 21.01 -22.79 -46.79
N ILE A 119 20.50 -23.96 -46.38
CA ILE A 119 20.13 -25.07 -47.27
C ILE A 119 18.72 -24.91 -47.87
N ARG A 120 17.77 -24.36 -47.10
CA ARG A 120 16.36 -24.23 -47.50
C ARG A 120 16.12 -23.69 -48.91
N PRO A 121 16.83 -22.66 -49.40
CA PRO A 121 16.65 -22.14 -50.76
C PRO A 121 17.08 -23.10 -51.87
N PHE A 122 17.96 -24.07 -51.57
CA PHE A 122 18.52 -25.02 -52.50
C PHE A 122 17.84 -26.40 -52.47
N ARG A 123 16.75 -26.55 -51.72
CA ARG A 123 16.02 -27.80 -51.53
C ARG A 123 15.61 -28.47 -52.84
N ASN A 124 15.27 -27.68 -53.90
CA ASN A 124 14.79 -28.18 -55.16
C ASN A 124 15.92 -28.59 -56.12
N LEU A 125 17.14 -28.72 -55.67
CA LEU A 125 18.27 -29.21 -56.44
C LEU A 125 18.26 -30.73 -56.49
N ASP A 126 18.01 -31.28 -57.67
CA ASP A 126 17.98 -32.73 -57.89
C ASP A 126 19.38 -33.34 -58.05
N PHE A 127 20.44 -32.55 -57.83
CA PHE A 127 21.81 -33.01 -57.97
C PHE A 127 22.39 -33.36 -56.59
N ASP A 128 23.23 -34.39 -56.58
CA ASP A 128 24.05 -34.70 -55.41
C ASP A 128 25.10 -33.61 -55.22
N VAL A 129 24.96 -32.86 -54.09
CA VAL A 129 25.84 -31.74 -53.74
C VAL A 129 27.30 -32.23 -53.64
N SER A 130 27.53 -33.45 -53.18
CA SER A 130 28.86 -34.03 -53.09
C SER A 130 29.55 -34.27 -54.44
N GLN A 131 28.76 -34.53 -55.50
CA GLN A 131 29.30 -34.64 -56.86
C GLN A 131 29.73 -33.28 -57.42
N ILE A 132 28.96 -32.22 -57.11
CA ILE A 132 29.27 -30.86 -57.53
C ILE A 132 30.55 -30.36 -56.83
N LEU A 133 30.66 -30.65 -55.54
CA LEU A 133 31.86 -30.29 -54.74
C LEU A 133 33.15 -30.87 -55.26
N ASN A 134 33.10 -32.05 -55.99
CA ASN A 134 34.24 -32.78 -56.49
C ASN A 134 34.60 -32.49 -57.96
N PHE A 135 33.98 -31.50 -58.64
CA PHE A 135 34.30 -31.12 -60.02
C PHE A 135 35.74 -30.58 -60.13
N LYS A 136 36.55 -31.15 -61.04
CA LYS A 136 37.96 -30.80 -61.22
C LYS A 136 38.22 -29.68 -62.24
N TYR A 137 37.33 -29.54 -63.24
CA TYR A 137 37.53 -28.62 -64.36
C TYR A 137 36.40 -27.59 -64.48
N ILE A 138 35.41 -27.65 -63.60
CA ILE A 138 34.28 -26.75 -63.56
C ILE A 138 34.23 -26.14 -62.17
N HIS A 139 34.31 -24.79 -62.12
CA HIS A 139 34.06 -24.05 -60.90
C HIS A 139 32.57 -23.81 -60.73
N TYR A 140 32.09 -23.87 -59.51
CA TYR A 140 30.73 -23.57 -59.14
C TYR A 140 30.68 -22.60 -57.97
N ARG A 141 29.59 -21.85 -57.89
CA ARG A 141 29.30 -21.06 -56.70
C ARG A 141 27.80 -21.01 -56.42
N PHE A 142 27.44 -21.35 -55.19
CA PHE A 142 26.12 -21.16 -54.67
C PHE A 142 25.97 -19.71 -54.21
N GLY A 143 24.76 -19.12 -54.38
CA GLY A 143 24.55 -17.77 -53.92
C GLY A 143 23.13 -17.27 -54.23
N ARG A 144 22.96 -15.99 -54.02
CA ARG A 144 21.71 -15.28 -54.29
C ARG A 144 21.97 -14.01 -55.10
N ILE A 145 20.96 -13.62 -55.89
CA ILE A 145 20.95 -12.40 -56.65
C ILE A 145 19.60 -11.71 -56.51
N GLU A 146 19.55 -10.39 -56.46
CA GLU A 146 18.27 -9.69 -56.41
C GLU A 146 17.47 -9.88 -57.71
N LYS A 147 16.16 -10.09 -57.61
CA LYS A 147 15.28 -10.38 -58.76
C LYS A 147 15.35 -9.30 -59.83
N GLN A 148 15.50 -8.02 -59.46
CA GLN A 148 15.59 -6.90 -60.41
C GLN A 148 16.82 -6.98 -61.33
N TYR A 149 17.90 -7.61 -60.87
CA TYR A 149 19.12 -7.77 -61.67
C TYR A 149 19.08 -9.07 -62.47
N LEU A 150 18.39 -10.09 -61.99
CA LEU A 150 18.36 -11.38 -62.68
C LEU A 150 17.79 -11.30 -64.11
N GLN A 151 16.67 -10.57 -64.33
CA GLN A 151 16.04 -10.44 -65.64
C GLN A 151 16.94 -9.76 -66.70
N LYS A 152 17.75 -8.77 -66.24
CA LYS A 152 18.72 -8.10 -67.11
C LYS A 152 19.94 -8.97 -67.37
N PHE A 153 20.27 -9.82 -66.44
CA PHE A 153 21.41 -10.67 -66.39
C PHE A 153 21.26 -11.95 -67.22
N GLU A 154 20.10 -12.62 -67.20
CA GLU A 154 19.85 -13.84 -68.00
C GLU A 154 20.14 -13.63 -69.48
N LYS A 155 19.70 -12.50 -70.04
CA LYS A 155 19.92 -12.19 -71.46
C LYS A 155 21.42 -11.94 -71.79
N TYR A 156 22.18 -11.31 -70.87
CA TYR A 156 23.59 -11.05 -71.04
C TYR A 156 24.45 -12.30 -70.88
N ILE A 157 24.13 -13.19 -69.97
CA ILE A 157 24.84 -14.45 -69.68
C ILE A 157 24.82 -15.36 -70.87
N TYR A 158 23.64 -15.66 -71.41
CA TYR A 158 23.50 -16.64 -72.51
C TYR A 158 24.09 -16.17 -73.84
N ASP A 159 24.22 -14.86 -74.02
CA ASP A 159 24.76 -14.31 -75.30
C ASP A 159 26.30 -14.11 -75.26
N ASN A 160 26.94 -13.98 -74.06
CA ASN A 160 28.32 -13.51 -73.97
C ASN A 160 29.27 -14.28 -73.07
N LEU A 161 28.78 -15.29 -72.32
CA LEU A 161 29.56 -16.02 -71.30
C LEU A 161 29.28 -17.51 -71.38
N ASP A 162 30.34 -18.32 -71.31
CA ASP A 162 30.25 -19.78 -71.15
C ASP A 162 29.99 -20.12 -69.68
N THR A 163 28.76 -19.96 -69.24
CA THR A 163 28.33 -20.27 -67.87
C THR A 163 26.88 -20.76 -67.88
N LEU A 164 26.56 -21.62 -66.91
CA LEU A 164 25.23 -22.12 -66.71
C LEU A 164 24.76 -21.71 -65.32
N PHE A 165 23.64 -20.93 -65.26
CA PHE A 165 23.00 -20.59 -64.01
C PHE A 165 21.76 -21.44 -63.79
N ILE A 166 21.70 -22.18 -62.71
CA ILE A 166 20.53 -22.99 -62.33
C ILE A 166 19.84 -22.33 -61.14
N LYS A 167 18.59 -21.91 -61.36
CA LYS A 167 17.71 -21.36 -60.33
C LYS A 167 17.24 -22.47 -59.40
N CYS A 168 17.47 -22.33 -58.11
CA CYS A 168 17.14 -23.33 -57.08
C CYS A 168 15.92 -22.94 -56.25
N GLY A 169 15.76 -21.66 -55.97
CA GLY A 169 14.66 -21.11 -55.17
C GLY A 169 14.55 -19.60 -55.31
N GLU A 170 13.48 -19.05 -54.82
CA GLU A 170 13.29 -17.59 -54.75
C GLU A 170 12.52 -17.20 -53.49
N ASP A 171 12.80 -16.02 -52.96
CA ASP A 171 12.01 -15.34 -51.95
C ASP A 171 11.47 -14.00 -52.51
N GLU A 172 10.97 -13.10 -51.68
CA GLU A 172 10.39 -11.83 -52.15
C GLU A 172 11.41 -10.93 -52.87
N LEU A 173 12.69 -10.91 -52.46
CA LEU A 173 13.73 -10.00 -52.94
C LEU A 173 14.78 -10.72 -53.80
N TYR A 174 15.14 -11.96 -53.45
CA TYR A 174 16.27 -12.68 -54.02
C TYR A 174 15.84 -13.94 -54.78
N THR A 175 16.63 -14.24 -55.82
CA THR A 175 16.64 -15.57 -56.45
C THR A 175 17.93 -16.28 -56.01
N TYR A 176 17.77 -17.49 -55.55
CA TYR A 176 18.87 -18.38 -55.14
C TYR A 176 19.20 -19.32 -56.27
N GLY A 177 20.49 -19.54 -56.49
CA GLY A 177 20.91 -20.45 -57.55
C GLY A 177 22.39 -20.84 -57.41
N VAL A 178 22.78 -21.71 -58.29
CA VAL A 178 24.18 -22.16 -58.47
C VAL A 178 24.59 -21.85 -59.90
N TYR A 179 25.75 -21.30 -60.10
CA TYR A 179 26.30 -21.19 -61.42
C TYR A 179 27.56 -22.04 -61.55
N PHE A 180 27.73 -22.56 -62.78
CA PHE A 180 28.83 -23.39 -63.21
C PHE A 180 29.64 -22.64 -64.28
N VAL A 181 30.98 -22.76 -64.24
CA VAL A 181 31.86 -22.09 -65.19
C VAL A 181 33.09 -22.95 -65.42
N PRO A 182 33.57 -23.13 -66.70
CA PRO A 182 34.84 -23.78 -66.99
C PRO A 182 36.02 -23.06 -66.33
N GLU A 183 37.04 -23.79 -65.89
CA GLU A 183 38.19 -23.24 -65.14
C GLU A 183 38.87 -22.12 -65.89
N HIS A 184 39.04 -22.22 -67.21
CA HIS A 184 39.74 -21.22 -68.04
C HIS A 184 39.01 -19.85 -68.09
N GLN A 185 37.73 -19.76 -67.79
CA GLN A 185 36.93 -18.51 -67.76
C GLN A 185 36.51 -18.11 -66.35
N ALA A 186 36.85 -18.87 -65.36
CA ALA A 186 36.37 -18.70 -63.97
C ALA A 186 36.57 -17.25 -63.47
N HIS A 187 37.77 -16.67 -63.66
CA HIS A 187 38.07 -15.31 -63.22
C HIS A 187 37.17 -14.26 -63.81
N LYS A 188 36.94 -14.32 -65.12
CA LYS A 188 36.09 -13.38 -65.85
C LYS A 188 34.65 -13.48 -65.41
N VAL A 189 34.14 -14.68 -65.38
CA VAL A 189 32.75 -14.95 -65.01
C VAL A 189 32.45 -14.60 -63.54
N HIS A 190 33.34 -14.93 -62.63
CA HIS A 190 33.21 -14.53 -61.22
C HIS A 190 33.16 -13.00 -61.03
N ALA A 191 33.98 -12.22 -61.78
CA ALA A 191 33.94 -10.79 -61.75
C ALA A 191 32.60 -10.21 -62.25
N VAL A 192 32.04 -10.81 -63.32
CA VAL A 192 30.73 -10.39 -63.86
C VAL A 192 29.61 -10.69 -62.87
N TYR A 193 29.56 -11.89 -62.25
CA TYR A 193 28.54 -12.21 -61.24
C TYR A 193 28.65 -11.30 -60.01
N SER A 194 29.89 -11.00 -59.59
CA SER A 194 30.09 -10.06 -58.46
C SER A 194 29.64 -8.63 -58.81
N SER A 195 29.86 -8.17 -60.05
CA SER A 195 29.39 -6.83 -60.50
C SER A 195 27.88 -6.72 -60.57
N MET A 196 27.17 -7.84 -60.68
CA MET A 196 25.71 -7.94 -60.66
C MET A 196 25.13 -8.20 -59.27
N HIS A 197 25.88 -7.95 -58.22
CA HIS A 197 25.48 -8.14 -56.84
C HIS A 197 25.12 -9.60 -56.50
N PHE A 198 25.81 -10.56 -57.11
CA PHE A 198 25.67 -11.97 -56.69
C PHE A 198 26.41 -12.17 -55.39
N GLU A 199 25.67 -12.49 -54.33
CA GLU A 199 26.22 -12.81 -53.02
C GLU A 199 26.47 -14.30 -52.89
N ARG A 200 27.71 -14.70 -52.64
CA ARG A 200 28.10 -16.10 -52.49
C ARG A 200 27.59 -16.65 -51.17
N ILE A 201 26.98 -17.83 -51.19
CA ILE A 201 26.57 -18.62 -50.04
C ILE A 201 27.50 -19.83 -49.97
N PHE A 202 28.13 -20.02 -48.81
CA PHE A 202 28.99 -21.20 -48.58
C PHE A 202 28.13 -22.33 -48.01
N ILE A 203 28.06 -23.44 -48.72
CA ILE A 203 27.46 -24.66 -48.21
C ILE A 203 28.61 -25.45 -47.58
N PRO A 204 28.56 -25.82 -46.27
CA PRO A 204 29.59 -26.60 -45.64
C PRO A 204 29.79 -27.97 -46.28
N ASP A 205 31.03 -28.44 -46.37
CA ASP A 205 31.43 -29.70 -47.01
C ASP A 205 30.90 -30.97 -46.31
N GLU A 206 30.30 -30.80 -45.13
CA GLU A 206 29.75 -31.87 -44.29
C GLU A 206 28.41 -32.46 -44.84
N TYR A 207 27.78 -31.76 -45.81
CA TYR A 207 26.53 -32.20 -46.40
C TYR A 207 26.79 -33.18 -47.56
N HIS A 208 26.54 -34.45 -47.28
CA HIS A 208 26.59 -35.53 -48.27
C HIS A 208 25.20 -35.90 -48.77
N GLY A 209 25.04 -36.16 -50.08
CA GLY A 209 23.77 -36.51 -50.69
C GLY A 209 23.05 -35.32 -51.36
N THR A 210 21.78 -35.50 -51.66
CA THR A 210 20.97 -34.46 -52.26
C THR A 210 20.61 -33.35 -51.28
N ALA A 211 20.42 -32.12 -51.76
CA ALA A 211 20.01 -30.99 -50.92
C ALA A 211 18.69 -31.28 -50.17
N THR A 212 17.79 -32.07 -50.77
CA THR A 212 16.57 -32.52 -50.12
C THR A 212 16.83 -33.45 -48.94
N GLU A 213 17.69 -34.44 -49.10
CA GLU A 213 18.08 -35.35 -47.99
C GLU A 213 18.77 -34.62 -46.85
N ALA A 214 19.67 -33.70 -47.19
CA ALA A 214 20.34 -32.87 -46.19
C ALA A 214 19.33 -31.99 -45.41
N PHE A 215 18.39 -31.37 -46.14
CA PHE A 215 17.31 -30.59 -45.52
C PHE A 215 16.42 -31.43 -44.59
N GLU A 216 15.97 -32.61 -45.04
CA GLU A 216 15.12 -33.50 -44.22
C GLU A 216 15.85 -34.00 -42.97
N LYS A 217 17.14 -34.28 -43.05
CA LYS A 217 17.97 -34.71 -41.92
C LYS A 217 18.08 -33.56 -40.90
N LEU A 218 18.34 -32.33 -41.37
CA LEU A 218 18.46 -31.17 -40.51
C LEU A 218 17.09 -30.81 -39.90
N ASP A 219 16.01 -30.86 -40.65
CA ASP A 219 14.65 -30.57 -40.17
C ASP A 219 14.18 -31.59 -39.13
N ARG A 220 14.58 -32.88 -39.29
CA ARG A 220 14.32 -33.91 -38.29
C ARG A 220 15.07 -33.57 -37.02
N ARG A 221 16.36 -33.22 -37.13
CA ARG A 221 17.20 -32.88 -35.99
C ARG A 221 16.69 -31.61 -35.29
N HIS A 222 16.26 -30.59 -36.04
CA HIS A 222 15.66 -29.37 -35.51
C HIS A 222 14.38 -29.69 -34.70
N ARG A 223 13.51 -30.58 -35.19
CA ARG A 223 12.31 -31.04 -34.45
C ARG A 223 12.69 -31.80 -33.17
N GLU A 224 13.71 -32.64 -33.22
CA GLU A 224 14.21 -33.33 -32.01
C GLU A 224 14.72 -32.37 -30.95
N ILE A 225 15.51 -31.36 -31.35
CA ILE A 225 16.03 -30.34 -30.42
C ILE A 225 14.87 -29.51 -29.85
N HIS A 226 13.90 -29.13 -30.67
CA HIS A 226 12.71 -28.39 -30.21
C HIS A 226 11.90 -29.23 -29.22
N ALA A 227 11.66 -30.48 -29.50
CA ALA A 227 11.03 -31.41 -28.56
C ALA A 227 11.84 -31.57 -27.25
N GLY A 228 13.18 -31.58 -27.35
CA GLY A 228 14.08 -31.60 -26.20
C GLY A 228 13.96 -30.33 -25.34
N LEU A 229 13.87 -29.17 -25.96
CA LEU A 229 13.65 -27.89 -25.26
C LEU A 229 12.30 -27.85 -24.53
N ASP A 230 11.24 -28.35 -25.19
CA ASP A 230 9.91 -28.41 -24.58
C ASP A 230 9.86 -29.44 -23.42
N ALA A 231 10.54 -30.58 -23.58
CA ALA A 231 10.69 -31.58 -22.52
C ALA A 231 11.48 -31.01 -21.33
N ASN A 232 12.56 -30.26 -21.57
CA ASN A 232 13.33 -29.59 -20.49
C ASN A 232 12.49 -28.55 -19.76
N LYS A 233 11.70 -27.73 -20.48
CA LYS A 233 10.75 -26.79 -19.86
C LYS A 233 9.70 -27.51 -19.00
N ALA A 234 9.15 -28.60 -19.48
CA ALA A 234 8.20 -29.41 -18.72
C ALA A 234 8.83 -30.04 -17.48
N ALA A 235 10.06 -30.54 -17.60
CA ALA A 235 10.83 -31.08 -16.48
C ALA A 235 11.14 -30.03 -15.43
N TYR A 236 11.47 -28.79 -15.84
CA TYR A 236 11.72 -27.67 -14.92
C TYR A 236 10.45 -27.27 -14.17
N ARG A 237 9.29 -27.16 -14.86
CA ARG A 237 8.00 -26.89 -14.21
C ARG A 237 7.63 -27.96 -13.21
N LYS A 238 7.74 -29.21 -13.60
CA LYS A 238 7.48 -30.35 -12.70
C LYS A 238 8.40 -30.33 -11.49
N PHE A 239 9.68 -30.05 -11.67
CA PHE A 239 10.64 -29.88 -10.58
C PHE A 239 10.20 -28.80 -9.59
N LEU A 240 9.73 -27.64 -10.07
CA LEU A 240 9.22 -26.56 -9.21
C LEU A 240 7.95 -27.00 -8.48
N GLU A 241 7.01 -27.64 -9.14
CA GLU A 241 5.77 -28.15 -8.55
C GLU A 241 6.04 -29.18 -7.46
N ASP A 242 6.84 -30.20 -7.76
CA ASP A 242 7.22 -31.26 -6.82
C ASP A 242 7.98 -30.72 -5.60
N SER A 243 8.74 -29.63 -5.80
CA SER A 243 9.52 -28.98 -4.73
C SER A 243 8.80 -27.84 -4.03
N SER A 244 7.56 -27.52 -4.40
CA SER A 244 6.84 -26.31 -3.92
C SER A 244 6.73 -26.24 -2.40
N SER A 245 6.38 -27.33 -1.73
CA SER A 245 6.28 -27.39 -0.27
C SER A 245 7.65 -27.23 0.40
N ALA A 246 8.71 -27.79 -0.18
CA ALA A 246 10.08 -27.65 0.31
C ALA A 246 10.59 -26.21 0.14
N ILE A 247 10.27 -25.57 -0.99
CA ILE A 247 10.63 -24.15 -1.26
C ILE A 247 9.97 -23.25 -0.24
N VAL A 248 8.64 -23.37 -0.02
CA VAL A 248 7.90 -22.53 0.92
C VAL A 248 8.37 -22.73 2.36
N SER A 249 8.60 -23.99 2.76
CA SER A 249 9.09 -24.31 4.12
C SER A 249 10.52 -23.82 4.36
N ALA A 250 11.42 -24.00 3.39
CA ALA A 250 12.79 -23.50 3.48
C ALA A 250 12.86 -21.98 3.51
N LYS A 251 12.03 -21.29 2.69
CA LYS A 251 11.90 -19.83 2.71
C LYS A 251 11.47 -19.36 4.09
N ALA A 252 10.39 -19.92 4.65
CA ALA A 252 9.88 -19.54 5.96
C ALA A 252 10.93 -19.72 7.08
N ALA A 253 11.66 -20.85 7.08
CA ALA A 253 12.71 -21.11 8.05
C ALA A 253 13.89 -20.13 7.91
N LEU A 254 14.38 -19.89 6.69
CA LEU A 254 15.50 -18.98 6.42
C LEU A 254 15.14 -17.52 6.66
N GLU A 255 13.91 -17.09 6.32
CA GLU A 255 13.43 -15.75 6.66
C GLU A 255 13.40 -15.52 8.17
N SER A 256 12.91 -16.50 8.94
CA SER A 256 12.88 -16.41 10.40
C SER A 256 14.28 -16.23 10.96
N CYS A 257 15.23 -17.05 10.53
CA CYS A 257 16.62 -16.98 10.99
C CYS A 257 17.36 -15.72 10.53
N SER A 258 17.16 -15.31 9.29
CA SER A 258 17.75 -14.08 8.76
C SER A 258 17.28 -12.86 9.53
N ARG A 259 15.99 -12.79 9.86
CA ARG A 259 15.44 -11.68 10.67
C ARG A 259 15.92 -11.72 12.11
N SER A 260 16.00 -12.89 12.72
CA SER A 260 16.59 -13.03 14.06
C SER A 260 18.05 -12.58 14.06
N PHE A 261 18.80 -12.89 13.00
CA PHE A 261 20.16 -12.40 12.84
C PHE A 261 20.23 -10.87 12.65
N ASP A 262 19.29 -10.29 11.94
CA ASP A 262 19.26 -8.84 11.67
C ASP A 262 18.97 -7.98 12.91
N ILE A 263 18.53 -8.57 14.05
CA ILE A 263 18.47 -7.90 15.36
C ILE A 263 19.83 -7.32 15.74
N ARG A 264 20.91 -8.01 15.41
CA ARG A 264 22.27 -7.59 15.68
C ARG A 264 22.60 -6.21 15.11
N LYS A 265 22.00 -5.83 13.98
CA LYS A 265 22.17 -4.50 13.37
C LYS A 265 21.62 -3.35 14.23
N LEU A 266 20.66 -3.66 15.10
CA LEU A 266 20.07 -2.70 16.04
C LEU A 266 20.83 -2.66 17.37
N ALA A 267 21.71 -3.65 17.62
CA ALA A 267 22.52 -3.73 18.82
C ALA A 267 23.75 -2.84 18.73
N ALA A 268 24.16 -2.29 19.87
CA ALA A 268 25.47 -1.70 20.08
C ALA A 268 26.37 -2.69 20.81
N CYS A 269 27.68 -2.60 20.60
CA CYS A 269 28.68 -3.36 21.35
C CYS A 269 29.56 -2.41 22.17
N THR A 270 29.86 -2.80 23.41
CA THR A 270 30.88 -2.12 24.21
C THR A 270 32.23 -2.76 23.98
N HIS A 271 33.28 -1.94 23.81
CA HIS A 271 34.66 -2.40 23.82
C HIS A 271 35.19 -2.37 25.26
N GLY A 272 35.30 -3.54 25.87
CA GLY A 272 36.06 -3.72 27.12
C GLY A 272 37.31 -4.55 26.83
N ASP A 273 38.33 -4.40 27.70
CA ASP A 273 39.65 -5.05 27.50
C ASP A 273 39.59 -6.59 27.47
N THR A 274 38.56 -7.23 27.99
CA THR A 274 38.44 -8.68 28.08
C THR A 274 37.13 -9.28 27.59
N ASN A 275 36.01 -8.53 27.61
CA ASN A 275 34.70 -9.04 27.20
C ASN A 275 33.91 -8.00 26.40
N THR A 276 33.35 -8.41 25.25
CA THR A 276 32.45 -7.61 24.42
C THR A 276 31.02 -7.92 24.83
N PHE A 277 30.28 -6.89 25.24
CA PHE A 277 28.86 -6.99 25.58
C PHE A 277 28.04 -6.36 24.46
N TYR A 278 26.88 -6.94 24.18
CA TYR A 278 25.86 -6.28 23.37
C TYR A 278 24.91 -5.46 24.22
N ILE A 279 24.36 -4.40 23.65
CA ILE A 279 23.27 -3.61 24.23
C ILE A 279 22.16 -3.56 23.18
N LEU A 280 20.98 -4.03 23.54
CA LEU A 280 19.75 -3.90 22.76
C LEU A 280 18.79 -2.96 23.46
N CYS A 281 18.26 -1.99 22.71
CA CYS A 281 17.27 -1.04 23.19
C CYS A 281 15.92 -1.27 22.54
N GLY A 282 14.84 -1.10 23.30
CA GLY A 282 13.51 -1.23 22.74
C GLY A 282 12.39 -0.85 23.71
N TRP A 283 11.19 -0.77 23.15
CA TRP A 283 9.97 -0.44 23.87
C TRP A 283 9.09 -1.67 24.03
N MET A 284 8.61 -1.91 25.23
CA MET A 284 7.60 -2.93 25.54
C MET A 284 6.41 -2.30 26.27
N THR A 285 5.25 -3.00 26.23
CA THR A 285 4.14 -2.62 27.11
C THR A 285 4.56 -2.83 28.56
N GLU A 286 4.06 -2.01 29.48
CA GLU A 286 4.39 -2.11 30.91
C GLU A 286 4.15 -3.53 31.45
N LYS A 287 3.08 -4.19 30.99
CA LYS A 287 2.74 -5.56 31.39
C LYS A 287 3.79 -6.57 30.91
N ASP A 288 4.17 -6.48 29.63
CA ASP A 288 5.14 -7.39 29.03
C ASP A 288 6.55 -7.14 29.58
N ALA A 289 6.91 -5.86 29.84
CA ALA A 289 8.17 -5.49 30.42
C ALA A 289 8.37 -6.07 31.85
N LEU A 290 7.33 -6.02 32.68
CA LEU A 290 7.37 -6.60 34.03
C LEU A 290 7.43 -8.14 33.98
N ALA A 291 6.75 -8.77 33.05
CA ALA A 291 6.81 -10.23 32.85
C ALA A 291 8.19 -10.65 32.35
N PHE A 292 8.73 -9.94 31.38
CA PHE A 292 10.08 -10.13 30.84
C PHE A 292 11.17 -10.00 31.91
N GLN A 293 11.06 -8.97 32.75
CA GLN A 293 12.01 -8.77 33.87
C GLN A 293 12.00 -9.95 34.86
N LYS A 294 10.82 -10.51 35.15
CA LYS A 294 10.70 -11.70 36.02
C LYS A 294 11.33 -12.94 35.41
N ASP A 295 11.14 -13.14 34.10
CA ASP A 295 11.70 -14.30 33.39
C ASP A 295 13.24 -14.26 33.36
N ILE A 296 13.82 -13.06 33.29
CA ILE A 296 15.29 -12.88 33.24
C ILE A 296 15.92 -12.90 34.65
N GLN A 297 15.18 -12.70 35.73
CA GLN A 297 15.76 -12.64 37.09
C GLN A 297 16.66 -13.82 37.48
N ASN A 298 16.43 -14.98 36.87
CA ASN A 298 17.20 -16.20 37.14
C ASN A 298 18.40 -16.40 36.17
N ASP A 299 18.63 -15.47 35.25
CA ASP A 299 19.72 -15.58 34.27
C ASP A 299 20.84 -14.59 34.62
N GLU A 300 21.92 -15.08 35.24
CA GLU A 300 23.05 -14.26 35.69
C GLU A 300 23.82 -13.57 34.55
N LYS A 301 23.59 -13.96 33.30
CA LYS A 301 24.33 -13.44 32.13
C LYS A 301 23.63 -12.27 31.45
N ILE A 302 22.35 -12.04 31.73
CA ILE A 302 21.55 -11.02 31.04
C ILE A 302 21.09 -9.98 32.04
N PHE A 303 21.40 -8.71 31.78
CA PHE A 303 20.94 -7.58 32.57
C PHE A 303 19.92 -6.78 31.81
N CYS A 304 18.82 -6.44 32.45
CA CYS A 304 17.77 -5.60 31.87
C CYS A 304 17.56 -4.38 32.76
N LEU A 305 17.86 -3.20 32.23
CA LEU A 305 17.54 -1.92 32.82
C LEU A 305 16.21 -1.45 32.27
N MET A 306 15.27 -1.14 33.17
CA MET A 306 13.96 -0.61 32.82
C MET A 306 13.90 0.85 33.23
N GLU A 307 13.70 1.71 32.24
CA GLU A 307 13.65 3.15 32.47
C GLU A 307 12.20 3.65 32.35
N ASP A 308 11.84 4.55 33.27
CA ASP A 308 10.58 5.25 33.19
C ASP A 308 10.65 6.34 32.10
N GLN A 309 9.51 6.75 31.56
CA GLN A 309 9.32 7.69 30.45
C GLN A 309 10.05 9.05 30.57
N GLN A 310 10.64 9.34 31.72
CA GLN A 310 11.36 10.61 31.98
C GLN A 310 12.88 10.53 31.74
N ALA A 311 13.39 9.35 31.38
CA ALA A 311 14.79 9.18 31.01
C ALA A 311 15.10 9.77 29.63
N PRO A 312 16.35 10.10 29.31
CA PRO A 312 16.77 10.86 28.14
C PRO A 312 16.71 10.09 26.81
N ALA A 313 15.72 9.23 26.62
CA ALA A 313 15.49 8.62 25.31
C ALA A 313 15.18 9.73 24.29
N LYS A 314 16.01 9.87 23.27
CA LYS A 314 15.86 10.92 22.24
C LYS A 314 14.57 10.78 21.43
N LYS A 315 14.02 9.58 21.35
CA LYS A 315 12.81 9.30 20.58
C LYS A 315 11.60 9.14 21.48
N LYS A 316 10.49 9.74 21.05
CA LYS A 316 9.20 9.58 21.72
C LYS A 316 8.73 8.11 21.69
N PRO A 317 8.10 7.59 22.78
CA PRO A 317 7.59 6.23 22.83
C PRO A 317 6.66 5.91 21.65
N PRO A 318 6.68 4.68 21.11
CA PRO A 318 5.73 4.26 20.10
C PRO A 318 4.34 4.07 20.72
N THR A 319 3.30 4.27 19.93
CA THR A 319 1.91 4.17 20.36
C THR A 319 1.31 2.83 19.96
N LYS A 320 0.79 2.10 20.94
CA LYS A 320 -0.01 0.89 20.78
C LYS A 320 -1.42 1.14 21.25
N LEU A 321 -2.39 1.05 20.33
CA LEU A 321 -3.81 1.21 20.64
C LEU A 321 -4.38 -0.11 21.18
N LYS A 322 -5.20 0.01 22.22
CA LYS A 322 -5.97 -1.10 22.78
C LYS A 322 -7.40 -0.66 23.05
N ASN A 323 -8.28 -1.00 22.15
CA ASN A 323 -9.68 -0.62 22.22
C ASN A 323 -10.59 -1.85 22.40
N PRO A 324 -11.77 -1.67 23.03
CA PRO A 324 -12.80 -2.70 23.09
C PRO A 324 -13.19 -3.18 21.69
N LYS A 325 -13.67 -4.43 21.58
CA LYS A 325 -14.01 -5.07 20.30
C LYS A 325 -14.97 -4.25 19.42
N LEU A 326 -15.87 -3.48 20.05
CA LEU A 326 -16.83 -2.61 19.35
C LEU A 326 -16.16 -1.43 18.65
N PHE A 327 -15.16 -0.81 19.28
CA PHE A 327 -14.47 0.37 18.75
C PHE A 327 -13.24 0.00 17.92
N LYS A 328 -12.76 -1.24 18.02
CA LYS A 328 -11.56 -1.71 17.32
C LYS A 328 -11.57 -1.47 15.80
N PRO A 329 -12.68 -1.68 15.05
CA PRO A 329 -12.70 -1.42 13.62
C PRO A 329 -12.36 0.06 13.27
N PHE A 330 -12.73 1.00 14.13
CA PHE A 330 -12.48 2.44 13.92
C PHE A 330 -11.01 2.83 14.11
N GLU A 331 -10.15 1.96 14.67
CA GLU A 331 -8.70 2.16 14.67
C GLU A 331 -8.15 2.32 13.24
N MET A 332 -8.84 1.74 12.23
CA MET A 332 -8.48 1.91 10.83
C MET A 332 -8.51 3.39 10.41
N TYR A 333 -9.55 4.13 10.77
CA TYR A 333 -9.68 5.55 10.44
C TYR A 333 -8.64 6.40 11.18
N VAL A 334 -8.37 6.09 12.45
CA VAL A 334 -7.32 6.76 13.23
C VAL A 334 -5.94 6.50 12.61
N LYS A 335 -5.65 5.28 12.18
CA LYS A 335 -4.39 4.92 11.51
C LYS A 335 -4.23 5.57 10.14
N MET A 336 -5.33 5.75 9.40
CA MET A 336 -5.31 6.43 8.08
C MET A 336 -4.96 7.92 8.18
N TYR A 337 -5.43 8.60 9.23
CA TYR A 337 -5.06 9.99 9.50
C TYR A 337 -3.64 10.11 10.06
N GLY A 338 -3.28 9.22 11.00
CA GLY A 338 -2.02 9.17 11.73
C GLY A 338 -2.28 8.68 13.15
N LEU A 339 -1.33 7.99 13.76
CA LEU A 339 -1.48 7.53 15.14
C LEU A 339 -1.36 8.70 16.14
N PRO A 340 -2.07 8.65 17.30
CA PRO A 340 -1.90 9.66 18.34
C PRO A 340 -0.48 9.65 18.88
N ALA A 341 0.04 10.83 19.23
CA ALA A 341 1.26 10.91 20.00
C ALA A 341 1.04 10.22 21.36
N TYR A 342 2.10 9.70 21.94
CA TYR A 342 2.00 8.89 23.17
C TYR A 342 1.24 9.58 24.32
N ASN A 343 1.39 10.90 24.45
CA ASN A 343 0.73 11.70 25.50
C ASN A 343 -0.66 12.23 25.09
N GLU A 344 -1.08 12.02 23.85
CA GLU A 344 -2.40 12.45 23.38
C GLU A 344 -3.49 11.46 23.80
N MET A 345 -4.72 11.93 23.79
CA MET A 345 -5.87 11.08 24.03
C MET A 345 -6.16 10.23 22.80
N ASP A 346 -6.51 8.97 23.00
CA ASP A 346 -6.96 8.09 21.93
C ASP A 346 -8.34 8.53 21.40
N PRO A 347 -8.44 9.01 20.16
CA PRO A 347 -9.71 9.50 19.60
C PRO A 347 -10.65 8.38 19.13
N THR A 348 -10.23 7.11 19.12
CA THR A 348 -10.96 5.99 18.49
C THR A 348 -12.40 5.86 18.97
N TRP A 349 -12.65 5.97 20.28
CA TRP A 349 -13.99 5.86 20.83
C TRP A 349 -14.88 7.04 20.42
N PHE A 350 -14.31 8.23 20.33
CA PHE A 350 -15.02 9.43 19.95
C PHE A 350 -15.42 9.38 18.47
N VAL A 351 -14.47 9.00 17.60
CA VAL A 351 -14.72 8.78 16.18
C VAL A 351 -15.78 7.70 15.95
N ALA A 352 -15.74 6.62 16.71
CA ALA A 352 -16.74 5.57 16.58
C ALA A 352 -18.16 6.08 16.82
N ILE A 353 -18.33 6.96 17.81
CA ILE A 353 -19.64 7.54 18.15
C ILE A 353 -20.00 8.62 17.12
N THR A 354 -19.13 9.60 16.87
CA THR A 354 -19.43 10.75 15.99
C THR A 354 -19.64 10.30 14.55
N TYR A 355 -18.78 9.45 14.02
CA TYR A 355 -18.91 8.91 12.66
C TYR A 355 -20.23 8.17 12.48
N SER A 356 -20.54 7.24 13.37
CA SER A 356 -21.76 6.42 13.26
C SER A 356 -23.02 7.29 13.43
N PHE A 357 -22.98 8.26 14.35
CA PHE A 357 -24.08 9.20 14.57
C PHE A 357 -24.31 10.11 13.36
N ILE A 358 -23.26 10.73 12.83
CA ILE A 358 -23.34 11.63 11.67
C ILE A 358 -23.81 10.85 10.43
N PHE A 359 -23.23 9.64 10.21
CA PHE A 359 -23.67 8.77 9.12
C PHE A 359 -25.17 8.46 9.21
N GLY A 360 -25.64 8.04 10.40
CA GLY A 360 -27.05 7.78 10.62
C GLY A 360 -27.93 8.99 10.41
N ALA A 361 -27.49 10.18 10.83
CA ALA A 361 -28.21 11.42 10.63
C ALA A 361 -28.31 11.83 9.15
N MET A 362 -27.28 11.57 8.34
CA MET A 362 -27.26 11.82 6.90
C MET A 362 -28.05 10.76 6.11
N PHE A 363 -27.97 9.50 6.54
CA PHE A 363 -28.52 8.32 5.85
C PHE A 363 -29.55 7.62 6.75
N GLY A 364 -30.63 8.37 7.11
CA GLY A 364 -31.64 7.92 8.06
C GLY A 364 -32.77 7.14 7.40
N ASP A 365 -32.61 5.82 7.20
CA ASP A 365 -33.66 4.92 6.74
C ASP A 365 -33.60 3.57 7.48
N VAL A 366 -34.73 3.10 8.02
CA VAL A 366 -34.79 1.88 8.82
C VAL A 366 -34.47 0.64 7.98
N GLY A 367 -35.02 0.52 6.78
CA GLY A 367 -34.86 -0.65 5.94
C GLY A 367 -33.43 -0.78 5.39
N GLN A 368 -32.91 0.30 4.83
CA GLN A 368 -31.55 0.34 4.30
C GLN A 368 -30.51 0.24 5.41
N GLY A 369 -30.72 0.89 6.56
CA GLY A 369 -29.88 0.79 7.74
C GLY A 369 -29.80 -0.64 8.30
N LEU A 370 -30.92 -1.39 8.29
CA LEU A 370 -30.93 -2.78 8.71
C LEU A 370 -30.10 -3.67 7.77
N ILE A 371 -30.18 -3.43 6.46
CA ILE A 371 -29.34 -4.15 5.47
C ILE A 371 -27.86 -3.87 5.73
N LEU A 372 -27.49 -2.60 5.95
CA LEU A 372 -26.10 -2.21 6.26
C LEU A 372 -25.62 -2.86 7.56
N PHE A 373 -26.48 -2.87 8.60
CA PHE A 373 -26.15 -3.50 9.89
C PHE A 373 -25.90 -4.99 9.74
N LEU A 374 -26.86 -5.74 9.17
CA LEU A 374 -26.76 -7.20 9.05
C LEU A 374 -25.67 -7.64 8.05
N GLY A 375 -25.59 -6.97 6.90
CA GLY A 375 -24.57 -7.23 5.88
C GLY A 375 -23.16 -6.91 6.39
N GLY A 376 -22.98 -5.78 7.06
CA GLY A 376 -21.72 -5.40 7.70
C GLY A 376 -21.30 -6.39 8.79
N LEU A 377 -22.23 -6.82 9.66
CA LEU A 377 -21.96 -7.79 10.72
C LEU A 377 -21.56 -9.16 10.15
N PHE A 378 -22.24 -9.61 9.10
CA PHE A 378 -21.93 -10.86 8.41
C PHE A 378 -20.52 -10.84 7.82
N LEU A 379 -20.17 -9.79 7.05
CA LEU A 379 -18.84 -9.64 6.46
C LEU A 379 -17.74 -9.48 7.51
N TYR A 380 -18.02 -8.76 8.61
CA TYR A 380 -17.08 -8.62 9.71
C TYR A 380 -16.76 -9.96 10.39
N LYS A 381 -17.78 -10.82 10.61
CA LYS A 381 -17.58 -12.15 11.21
C LYS A 381 -16.88 -13.14 10.26
N THR A 382 -17.19 -13.11 8.96
CA THR A 382 -16.69 -14.10 7.98
C THR A 382 -15.33 -13.72 7.41
N ARG A 383 -15.11 -12.45 7.10
CA ARG A 383 -13.90 -11.95 6.42
C ARG A 383 -12.98 -11.11 7.31
N HIS A 384 -13.38 -10.82 8.53
CA HIS A 384 -12.63 -9.98 9.49
C HIS A 384 -12.21 -8.61 8.93
N MET A 385 -13.05 -8.03 8.06
CA MET A 385 -12.79 -6.72 7.45
C MET A 385 -13.22 -5.61 8.40
N ASP A 386 -12.29 -4.75 8.83
CA ASP A 386 -12.59 -3.64 9.75
C ASP A 386 -13.62 -2.67 9.18
N LEU A 387 -13.58 -2.38 7.87
CA LEU A 387 -14.56 -1.52 7.20
C LEU A 387 -15.99 -2.06 7.34
N ALA A 388 -16.19 -3.38 7.28
CA ALA A 388 -17.50 -3.98 7.46
C ALA A 388 -18.02 -3.81 8.90
N GLY A 389 -17.14 -3.81 9.89
CA GLY A 389 -17.46 -3.48 11.27
C GLY A 389 -17.94 -2.04 11.44
N ILE A 390 -17.29 -1.09 10.77
CA ILE A 390 -17.68 0.34 10.76
C ILE A 390 -19.06 0.50 10.13
N ILE A 391 -19.31 -0.11 8.96
CA ILE A 391 -20.60 -0.05 8.26
C ILE A 391 -21.72 -0.65 9.13
N SER A 392 -21.42 -1.72 9.86
CA SER A 392 -22.40 -2.31 10.79
C SER A 392 -22.78 -1.34 11.90
N CYS A 393 -21.82 -0.67 12.52
CA CYS A 393 -22.10 0.34 13.56
C CYS A 393 -22.89 1.54 12.99
N ALA A 394 -22.52 2.02 11.82
CA ALA A 394 -23.22 3.10 11.11
C ALA A 394 -24.67 2.69 10.77
N GLY A 395 -24.89 1.45 10.35
CA GLY A 395 -26.23 0.90 10.09
C GLY A 395 -27.16 0.93 11.32
N VAL A 396 -26.63 0.69 12.53
CA VAL A 396 -27.43 0.81 13.76
C VAL A 396 -27.96 2.24 13.95
N PHE A 397 -27.11 3.25 13.76
CA PHE A 397 -27.53 4.65 13.87
C PHE A 397 -28.43 5.07 12.71
N SER A 398 -28.24 4.51 11.50
CA SER A 398 -29.14 4.72 10.37
C SER A 398 -30.56 4.21 10.67
N VAL A 399 -30.69 3.04 11.30
CA VAL A 399 -31.97 2.53 11.79
C VAL A 399 -32.58 3.48 12.83
N PHE A 400 -31.78 3.94 13.80
CA PHE A 400 -32.23 4.86 14.83
C PHE A 400 -32.79 6.16 14.25
N PHE A 401 -32.04 6.81 13.35
CA PHE A 401 -32.51 8.05 12.69
C PHE A 401 -33.63 7.79 11.69
N GLY A 402 -33.67 6.61 11.06
CA GLY A 402 -34.81 6.19 10.24
C GLY A 402 -36.13 6.17 11.01
N PHE A 403 -36.14 5.71 12.26
CA PHE A 403 -37.31 5.84 13.14
C PHE A 403 -37.60 7.29 13.50
N MET A 404 -36.58 8.13 13.72
CA MET A 404 -36.74 9.54 14.02
C MET A 404 -37.38 10.31 12.85
N TYR A 405 -36.96 10.00 11.61
CA TYR A 405 -37.47 10.63 10.39
C TYR A 405 -38.76 9.97 9.86
N GLY A 406 -39.04 8.72 10.27
CA GLY A 406 -40.18 7.93 9.82
C GLY A 406 -40.04 7.37 8.42
N SER A 407 -38.79 7.05 7.95
CA SER A 407 -38.51 6.47 6.65
C SER A 407 -38.26 4.96 6.76
N PHE A 408 -38.96 4.18 5.92
CA PHE A 408 -38.76 2.74 5.77
C PHE A 408 -38.66 2.37 4.29
N PHE A 409 -37.47 2.13 3.76
CA PHE A 409 -37.21 1.99 2.31
C PHE A 409 -37.77 3.17 1.48
N GLY A 410 -37.74 4.37 2.05
CA GLY A 410 -38.30 5.59 1.46
C GLY A 410 -39.79 5.79 1.63
N PHE A 411 -40.54 4.82 2.15
CA PHE A 411 -41.94 5.00 2.45
C PHE A 411 -42.11 5.77 3.76
N GLU A 412 -42.71 6.97 3.70
CA GLU A 412 -42.99 7.83 4.87
C GLU A 412 -44.36 7.54 5.51
N ASP A 413 -45.22 6.75 4.84
CA ASP A 413 -46.58 6.42 5.32
C ASP A 413 -46.60 5.21 6.26
N VAL A 414 -45.56 4.38 6.23
CA VAL A 414 -45.44 3.14 7.02
C VAL A 414 -45.11 3.46 8.49
N LEU A 415 -44.23 4.43 8.72
CA LEU A 415 -43.78 4.84 10.04
C LEU A 415 -44.11 6.31 10.27
N LYS A 416 -44.75 6.62 11.43
CA LYS A 416 -44.92 8.02 11.82
C LYS A 416 -43.57 8.56 12.31
N ALA A 417 -43.13 9.68 11.73
CA ALA A 417 -41.94 10.39 12.20
C ALA A 417 -42.08 10.77 13.68
N ILE A 418 -41.13 10.37 14.51
CA ILE A 418 -41.14 10.66 15.95
C ILE A 418 -40.63 12.09 16.19
N TRP A 419 -39.70 12.58 15.38
CA TRP A 419 -39.04 13.85 15.63
C TRP A 419 -39.20 14.82 14.48
N LEU A 420 -38.69 14.58 13.29
CA LEU A 420 -38.52 15.57 12.23
C LEU A 420 -38.66 14.93 10.85
N LYS A 421 -39.42 15.57 9.95
CA LYS A 421 -39.41 15.20 8.53
C LYS A 421 -38.41 16.09 7.78
N PRO A 422 -37.34 15.56 7.17
CA PRO A 422 -36.27 16.34 6.57
C PRO A 422 -36.72 17.33 5.49
N MET A 423 -37.76 16.99 4.71
CA MET A 423 -38.24 17.87 3.61
C MET A 423 -39.25 18.93 4.04
N ASN A 424 -40.08 18.66 5.04
CA ASN A 424 -41.32 19.44 5.23
C ASN A 424 -41.31 20.41 6.42
N GLN A 425 -40.35 20.28 7.35
CA GLN A 425 -40.34 21.12 8.54
C GLN A 425 -39.47 22.36 8.37
N MET A 426 -40.13 23.52 8.34
CA MET A 426 -39.48 24.81 8.30
C MET A 426 -39.52 25.49 9.67
N MET A 427 -38.42 26.12 10.07
CA MET A 427 -38.30 26.93 11.27
C MET A 427 -38.07 28.39 10.87
N ASP A 428 -38.80 29.30 11.52
CA ASP A 428 -38.58 30.74 11.31
C ASP A 428 -37.37 31.19 12.13
N VAL A 429 -36.28 31.54 11.46
CA VAL A 429 -35.08 32.07 12.08
C VAL A 429 -35.10 33.60 11.93
N PRO A 430 -35.01 34.34 13.02
CA PRO A 430 -34.96 35.80 12.95
C PRO A 430 -33.81 36.26 12.03
N LEU A 431 -34.00 37.29 11.21
CA LEU A 431 -33.02 37.80 10.22
C LEU A 431 -32.85 36.99 8.93
N VAL A 432 -32.94 35.66 8.94
CA VAL A 432 -32.63 34.79 7.78
C VAL A 432 -33.94 34.32 7.10
N GLY A 433 -35.07 34.36 7.80
CA GLY A 433 -36.36 33.90 7.30
C GLY A 433 -36.60 32.41 7.56
N ARG A 434 -37.36 31.75 6.68
CA ARG A 434 -37.72 30.33 6.82
C ARG A 434 -36.60 29.43 6.36
N LEU A 435 -36.00 28.71 7.29
CA LEU A 435 -35.01 27.69 7.02
C LEU A 435 -35.54 26.29 7.36
N ASN A 436 -35.08 25.29 6.66
CA ASN A 436 -35.36 23.91 7.04
C ASN A 436 -34.72 23.62 8.41
N ALA A 437 -35.51 23.09 9.34
CA ALA A 437 -35.10 22.82 10.72
C ALA A 437 -33.86 21.88 10.81
N VAL A 438 -33.70 20.97 9.84
CA VAL A 438 -32.56 20.03 9.79
C VAL A 438 -31.23 20.78 9.69
N PHE A 439 -31.16 21.89 8.91
CA PHE A 439 -29.93 22.69 8.80
C PHE A 439 -29.58 23.40 10.10
N VAL A 440 -30.57 23.96 10.79
CA VAL A 440 -30.35 24.63 12.07
C VAL A 440 -29.85 23.67 13.13
N ILE A 441 -30.42 22.44 13.17
CA ILE A 441 -30.00 21.39 14.09
C ILE A 441 -28.62 20.89 13.74
N ALA A 442 -28.30 20.72 12.44
CA ALA A 442 -26.98 20.29 11.99
C ALA A 442 -25.87 21.28 12.38
N ILE A 443 -26.11 22.59 12.22
CA ILE A 443 -25.19 23.64 12.68
C ILE A 443 -25.04 23.59 14.20
N GLY A 444 -26.15 23.52 14.95
CA GLY A 444 -26.13 23.44 16.42
C GLY A 444 -25.33 22.21 16.92
N PHE A 445 -25.53 21.05 16.28
CA PHE A 445 -24.75 19.84 16.56
C PHE A 445 -23.27 20.05 16.25
N GLY A 446 -22.93 20.64 15.10
CA GLY A 446 -21.56 20.98 14.74
C GLY A 446 -20.88 21.90 15.74
N MET A 447 -21.58 22.96 16.18
CA MET A 447 -21.09 23.87 17.22
C MET A 447 -20.80 23.13 18.54
N PHE A 448 -21.68 22.22 18.93
CA PHE A 448 -21.50 21.39 20.12
C PHE A 448 -20.26 20.47 20.01
N ILE A 449 -20.09 19.81 18.87
CA ILE A 449 -18.90 18.95 18.63
C ILE A 449 -17.60 19.76 18.65
N ILE A 450 -17.58 20.95 18.04
CA ILE A 450 -16.40 21.82 18.06
C ILE A 450 -16.01 22.19 19.49
N LEU A 451 -16.98 22.52 20.36
CA LEU A 451 -16.71 22.80 21.78
C LEU A 451 -16.08 21.60 22.50
N ILE A 452 -16.58 20.38 22.24
CA ILE A 452 -15.99 19.16 22.81
C ILE A 452 -14.55 18.96 22.30
N CYS A 453 -14.30 19.19 21.01
CA CYS A 453 -12.94 19.06 20.44
C CYS A 453 -11.97 20.08 21.07
N MET A 454 -12.41 21.32 21.32
CA MET A 454 -11.59 22.31 22.03
C MET A 454 -11.25 21.86 23.46
N ILE A 455 -12.21 21.25 24.17
CA ILE A 455 -11.95 20.68 25.51
C ILE A 455 -10.90 19.56 25.41
N PHE A 456 -10.99 18.69 24.40
CA PHE A 456 -9.98 17.63 24.20
C PHE A 456 -8.60 18.20 23.88
N ASN A 457 -8.52 19.28 23.09
CA ASN A 457 -7.27 19.98 22.84
C ASN A 457 -6.65 20.54 24.13
N ILE A 458 -7.44 21.17 24.98
CA ILE A 458 -6.99 21.69 26.27
C ILE A 458 -6.43 20.55 27.15
N ILE A 459 -7.14 19.41 27.22
CA ILE A 459 -6.68 18.23 27.97
C ILE A 459 -5.33 17.70 27.42
N ASN A 460 -5.20 17.59 26.10
CA ASN A 460 -3.98 17.14 25.44
C ASN A 460 -2.81 18.11 25.69
N SER A 461 -3.06 19.42 25.56
CA SER A 461 -2.06 20.47 25.77
C SER A 461 -1.56 20.55 27.23
N ILE A 462 -2.45 20.38 28.20
CA ILE A 462 -2.07 20.29 29.63
C ILE A 462 -1.20 19.03 29.87
N ARG A 463 -1.53 17.89 29.28
CA ARG A 463 -0.72 16.67 29.38
C ARG A 463 0.68 16.83 28.77
N ASN A 464 0.76 17.56 27.65
CA ASN A 464 2.01 17.85 26.96
C ASN A 464 2.80 19.00 27.61
N LYS A 465 2.25 19.67 28.62
CA LYS A 465 2.82 20.87 29.31
C LYS A 465 3.10 22.03 28.34
N ASP A 466 2.29 22.16 27.31
CA ASP A 466 2.35 23.24 26.33
C ASP A 466 1.40 24.36 26.78
N THR A 467 1.98 25.42 27.36
CA THR A 467 1.22 26.53 27.96
C THR A 467 0.51 27.39 26.90
N GLU A 468 1.13 27.58 25.72
CA GLU A 468 0.56 28.34 24.63
C GLU A 468 -0.72 27.66 24.12
N LYS A 469 -0.63 26.40 23.75
CA LYS A 469 -1.75 25.60 23.23
C LYS A 469 -2.83 25.27 24.27
N ALA A 470 -2.50 25.39 25.58
CA ALA A 470 -3.50 25.19 26.64
C ALA A 470 -4.36 26.44 26.88
N TRP A 471 -3.75 27.65 26.87
CA TRP A 471 -4.42 28.86 27.35
C TRP A 471 -4.73 29.90 26.27
N PHE A 472 -3.81 30.16 25.34
CA PHE A 472 -3.84 31.35 24.49
C PHE A 472 -4.14 31.08 23.01
N ASP A 473 -4.03 29.83 22.55
CA ASP A 473 -4.28 29.48 21.15
C ASP A 473 -5.77 29.48 20.78
N SER A 474 -6.07 29.46 19.50
CA SER A 474 -7.44 29.43 18.94
C SER A 474 -8.28 28.24 19.42
N ASN A 475 -7.69 27.07 19.60
CA ASN A 475 -8.36 25.88 20.13
C ASN A 475 -8.14 25.67 21.64
N ALA A 476 -7.58 26.67 22.33
CA ALA A 476 -7.31 26.70 23.77
C ALA A 476 -8.49 27.28 24.58
N VAL A 477 -8.23 27.59 25.85
CA VAL A 477 -9.23 28.21 26.73
C VAL A 477 -9.75 29.54 26.17
N ALA A 478 -8.85 30.39 25.62
CA ALA A 478 -9.27 31.66 25.02
C ALA A 478 -10.22 31.43 23.83
N GLY A 479 -9.88 30.50 22.92
CA GLY A 479 -10.75 30.12 21.81
C GLY A 479 -12.06 29.48 22.26
N LEU A 480 -12.04 28.64 23.29
CA LEU A 480 -13.24 28.01 23.86
C LEU A 480 -14.21 29.05 24.42
N VAL A 481 -13.72 30.05 25.16
CA VAL A 481 -14.56 31.14 25.70
C VAL A 481 -15.13 32.00 24.57
N PHE A 482 -14.32 32.33 23.57
CA PHE A 482 -14.79 33.10 22.41
C PHE A 482 -15.87 32.36 21.61
N TYR A 483 -15.59 31.13 21.19
CA TYR A 483 -16.52 30.33 20.40
C TYR A 483 -17.77 29.94 21.20
N GLY A 484 -17.63 29.63 22.49
CA GLY A 484 -18.72 29.39 23.42
C GLY A 484 -19.64 30.62 23.57
N SER A 485 -19.07 31.84 23.55
CA SER A 485 -19.82 33.09 23.56
C SER A 485 -20.64 33.28 22.28
N ILE A 486 -20.08 32.87 21.11
CA ILE A 486 -20.83 32.86 19.84
C ILE A 486 -22.00 31.88 19.94
N VAL A 487 -21.74 30.65 20.37
CA VAL A 487 -22.78 29.61 20.49
C VAL A 487 -23.91 30.04 21.44
N LEU A 488 -23.53 30.61 22.59
CA LEU A 488 -24.50 31.12 23.55
C LEU A 488 -25.35 32.25 22.97
N THR A 489 -24.72 33.22 22.30
CA THR A 489 -25.39 34.37 21.69
C THR A 489 -26.35 33.93 20.60
N VAL A 490 -25.90 33.04 19.69
CA VAL A 490 -26.72 32.47 18.62
C VAL A 490 -27.88 31.65 19.19
N GLY A 491 -27.61 30.80 20.21
CA GLY A 491 -28.65 30.01 20.87
C GLY A 491 -29.73 30.86 21.56
N LEU A 492 -29.36 31.93 22.26
CA LEU A 492 -30.29 32.87 22.86
C LEU A 492 -31.11 33.61 21.79
N PHE A 493 -30.45 33.99 20.69
CA PHE A 493 -31.09 34.69 19.59
C PHE A 493 -32.16 33.83 18.89
N ILE A 494 -31.84 32.58 18.57
CA ILE A 494 -32.78 31.61 17.96
C ILE A 494 -33.93 31.29 18.93
N SER A 495 -33.64 31.22 20.25
CA SER A 495 -34.67 30.98 21.28
C SER A 495 -35.56 32.18 21.55
N GLY A 496 -35.37 33.32 20.88
CA GLY A 496 -36.17 34.55 21.08
C GLY A 496 -35.97 35.19 22.46
N ARG A 497 -34.93 34.81 23.22
CA ARG A 497 -34.62 35.39 24.54
C ARG A 497 -33.82 36.68 24.39
N LYS A 498 -33.92 37.56 25.40
CA LYS A 498 -33.18 38.83 25.43
C LYS A 498 -31.67 38.53 25.44
N LEU A 499 -30.93 39.18 24.56
CA LEU A 499 -29.48 39.15 24.54
C LEU A 499 -28.87 39.77 25.81
N PRO A 500 -27.69 39.35 26.25
CA PRO A 500 -26.97 39.99 27.34
C PRO A 500 -26.71 41.46 27.07
N ALA A 501 -26.50 42.25 28.13
CA ALA A 501 -26.18 43.68 27.98
C ALA A 501 -24.95 43.89 27.11
N THR A 502 -24.93 44.97 26.30
CA THR A 502 -23.85 45.26 25.34
C THR A 502 -22.46 45.24 26.00
N ALA A 503 -22.35 45.74 27.25
CA ALA A 503 -21.08 45.67 27.99
C ALA A 503 -20.59 44.26 28.26
N VAL A 504 -21.50 43.32 28.56
CA VAL A 504 -21.16 41.89 28.75
C VAL A 504 -20.69 41.26 27.44
N LEU A 505 -21.36 41.56 26.33
CA LEU A 505 -20.95 41.08 25.01
C LEU A 505 -19.56 41.57 24.61
N VAL A 506 -19.27 42.87 24.85
CA VAL A 506 -17.93 43.44 24.57
C VAL A 506 -16.84 42.73 25.37
N VAL A 507 -17.08 42.41 26.62
CA VAL A 507 -16.12 41.67 27.45
C VAL A 507 -16.00 40.22 27.01
N MET A 508 -17.11 39.53 26.71
CA MET A 508 -17.13 38.13 26.29
C MET A 508 -16.43 37.90 24.95
N PHE A 509 -16.46 38.86 24.04
CA PHE A 509 -15.77 38.75 22.75
C PHE A 509 -14.40 39.43 22.75
N GLY A 510 -14.27 40.60 23.39
CA GLY A 510 -13.05 41.41 23.35
C GLY A 510 -11.88 40.80 24.13
N VAL A 511 -12.15 40.27 25.33
CA VAL A 511 -11.08 39.69 26.16
C VAL A 511 -10.45 38.44 25.51
N PRO A 512 -11.19 37.42 25.04
CA PRO A 512 -10.60 36.27 24.37
C PRO A 512 -9.88 36.64 23.06
N LEU A 513 -10.40 37.57 22.26
CA LEU A 513 -9.73 38.06 21.07
C LEU A 513 -8.36 38.70 21.39
N LEU A 514 -8.31 39.52 22.46
CA LEU A 514 -7.07 40.14 22.91
C LEU A 514 -6.08 39.11 23.44
N LEU A 515 -6.54 38.08 24.15
CA LEU A 515 -5.70 36.96 24.59
C LEU A 515 -5.11 36.15 23.42
N MET A 516 -5.90 35.88 22.39
CA MET A 516 -5.44 35.21 21.18
C MET A 516 -4.48 36.08 20.37
N PHE A 517 -4.75 37.39 20.28
CA PHE A 517 -3.88 38.34 19.58
C PHE A 517 -2.47 38.43 20.21
N LEU A 518 -2.39 38.37 21.54
CA LEU A 518 -1.16 38.50 22.33
C LEU A 518 -0.63 37.13 22.80
N LYS A 519 -0.95 36.03 22.09
CA LYS A 519 -0.61 34.66 22.53
C LYS A 519 0.89 34.48 22.82
N GLU A 520 1.79 34.90 21.91
CA GLU A 520 3.25 34.76 22.09
C GLU A 520 3.81 35.58 23.26
N PRO A 521 3.52 36.90 23.39
CA PRO A 521 3.97 37.69 24.53
C PRO A 521 3.47 37.17 25.87
N LEU A 522 2.20 36.73 25.93
CA LEU A 522 1.62 36.17 27.15
C LEU A 522 2.23 34.83 27.52
N THR A 523 2.50 33.98 26.55
CA THR A 523 3.20 32.71 26.79
C THR A 523 4.60 32.93 27.30
N ASN A 524 5.37 33.82 26.67
CA ASN A 524 6.72 34.18 27.14
C ASN A 524 6.72 34.77 28.54
N LEU A 525 5.70 35.57 28.91
CA LEU A 525 5.52 36.10 30.26
C LEU A 525 5.26 35.00 31.29
N VAL A 526 4.37 34.02 30.96
CA VAL A 526 4.05 32.90 31.86
C VAL A 526 5.26 31.97 32.05
N GLU A 527 6.00 31.71 30.97
CA GLU A 527 7.21 30.88 30.97
C GLU A 527 8.45 31.59 31.52
N LYS A 528 8.33 32.87 31.89
CA LYS A 528 9.40 33.72 32.45
C LYS A 528 10.63 33.80 31.54
N LYS A 529 10.44 33.85 30.22
CA LYS A 529 11.51 34.07 29.26
C LYS A 529 12.02 35.52 29.34
N SER A 530 13.30 35.73 29.03
CA SER A 530 13.95 37.05 29.13
C SER A 530 13.40 38.05 28.10
N GLU A 531 12.92 37.59 26.97
CA GLU A 531 12.35 38.42 25.91
C GLU A 531 10.84 38.18 25.79
N ILE A 532 10.06 39.20 26.17
CA ILE A 532 8.59 39.13 26.16
C ILE A 532 8.05 39.33 24.74
N PHE A 533 8.61 40.28 23.98
CA PHE A 533 8.20 40.56 22.61
C PHE A 533 9.27 40.09 21.60
N PRO A 534 8.89 39.62 20.42
CA PRO A 534 9.81 39.35 19.32
C PRO A 534 10.61 40.59 18.92
N GLU A 535 11.84 40.39 18.39
CA GLU A 535 12.75 41.47 17.99
C GLU A 535 12.12 42.50 17.04
N GLN A 536 11.24 42.04 16.15
CA GLN A 536 10.54 42.86 15.15
C GLN A 536 9.09 43.12 15.55
N LYS A 537 8.87 44.05 16.48
CA LYS A 537 7.51 44.37 17.01
C LYS A 537 6.49 44.72 15.94
N GLY A 538 6.87 45.48 14.89
CA GLY A 538 5.95 45.87 13.84
C GLY A 538 5.47 44.67 13.00
N MET A 539 6.36 43.72 12.67
CA MET A 539 6.01 42.51 11.94
C MET A 539 5.11 41.61 12.79
N PHE A 540 5.36 41.49 14.08
CA PHE A 540 4.52 40.74 15.02
C PHE A 540 3.06 41.21 15.00
N PHE A 541 2.80 42.52 15.11
CA PHE A 541 1.42 43.02 15.10
C PHE A 541 0.70 42.73 13.79
N VAL A 542 1.38 42.87 12.65
CA VAL A 542 0.82 42.55 11.33
C VAL A 542 0.50 41.08 11.21
N GLN A 543 1.46 40.22 11.61
CA GLN A 543 1.29 38.78 11.55
C GLN A 543 0.13 38.30 12.47
N SER A 544 0.10 38.75 13.71
CA SER A 544 -0.97 38.42 14.68
C SER A 544 -2.34 38.89 14.20
N PHE A 545 -2.43 40.01 13.49
CA PHE A 545 -3.70 40.50 12.90
C PHE A 545 -4.20 39.54 11.82
N PHE A 546 -3.33 39.12 10.86
CA PHE A 546 -3.72 38.19 9.81
C PHE A 546 -4.06 36.83 10.37
N GLU A 547 -3.29 36.34 11.37
CA GLU A 547 -3.55 35.07 12.04
C GLU A 547 -4.92 35.08 12.75
N LEU A 548 -5.25 36.18 13.44
CA LEU A 548 -6.55 36.33 14.07
C LEU A 548 -7.70 36.33 13.04
N PHE A 549 -7.49 37.00 11.91
CA PHE A 549 -8.48 37.04 10.82
C PHE A 549 -8.67 35.62 10.23
N GLU A 550 -7.59 34.86 10.01
CA GLU A 550 -7.64 33.48 9.56
C GLU A 550 -8.39 32.57 10.54
N VAL A 551 -8.18 32.76 11.85
CA VAL A 551 -8.89 32.02 12.90
C VAL A 551 -10.39 32.28 12.85
N LEU A 552 -10.82 33.54 12.68
CA LEU A 552 -12.22 33.91 12.58
C LEU A 552 -12.89 33.29 11.35
N LEU A 553 -12.21 33.34 10.20
CA LEU A 553 -12.67 32.67 8.97
C LEU A 553 -12.76 31.16 9.14
N SER A 554 -11.78 30.56 9.80
CA SER A 554 -11.77 29.13 10.10
C SER A 554 -12.95 28.71 10.97
N TYR A 555 -13.29 29.47 12.00
CA TYR A 555 -14.47 29.18 12.83
C TYR A 555 -15.76 29.22 12.03
N LEU A 556 -15.94 30.25 11.18
CA LEU A 556 -17.10 30.37 10.33
C LEU A 556 -17.19 29.21 9.33
N SER A 557 -16.12 28.97 8.58
CA SER A 557 -16.05 27.91 7.56
C SER A 557 -16.32 26.53 8.14
N ASN A 558 -15.67 26.18 9.26
CA ASN A 558 -15.84 24.89 9.90
C ASN A 558 -17.24 24.68 10.47
N THR A 559 -17.84 25.74 11.00
CA THR A 559 -19.23 25.68 11.49
C THR A 559 -20.22 25.47 10.33
N LEU A 560 -20.03 26.17 9.21
CA LEU A 560 -20.84 25.99 8.00
C LEU A 560 -20.65 24.62 7.34
N SER A 561 -19.49 23.98 7.50
CA SER A 561 -19.26 22.63 6.98
C SER A 561 -20.25 21.58 7.52
N PHE A 562 -20.79 21.77 8.72
CA PHE A 562 -21.80 20.89 9.31
C PHE A 562 -23.16 20.96 8.64
N LEU A 563 -23.45 22.03 7.85
CA LEU A 563 -24.65 22.09 7.00
C LEU A 563 -24.78 20.87 6.08
N ARG A 564 -23.66 20.26 5.74
CA ARG A 564 -23.60 19.04 4.93
C ARG A 564 -24.44 17.91 5.52
N ILE A 565 -24.49 17.78 6.85
CA ILE A 565 -25.30 16.76 7.52
C ILE A 565 -26.78 16.92 7.12
N GLY A 566 -27.29 18.15 7.20
CA GLY A 566 -28.66 18.45 6.79
C GLY A 566 -28.89 18.32 5.30
N ALA A 567 -27.92 18.75 4.48
CA ALA A 567 -27.99 18.66 3.02
C ALA A 567 -28.15 17.21 2.54
N PHE A 568 -27.32 16.28 3.09
CA PHE A 568 -27.43 14.86 2.73
C PHE A 568 -28.69 14.21 3.28
N ALA A 569 -29.15 14.57 4.47
CA ALA A 569 -30.42 14.06 5.00
C ALA A 569 -31.63 14.47 4.10
N VAL A 570 -31.66 15.71 3.62
CA VAL A 570 -32.68 16.19 2.67
C VAL A 570 -32.50 15.52 1.29
N SER A 571 -31.25 15.38 0.81
CA SER A 571 -30.96 14.73 -0.46
C SER A 571 -31.40 13.25 -0.47
N HIS A 572 -31.16 12.54 0.62
CA HIS A 572 -31.58 11.13 0.78
C HIS A 572 -33.11 11.02 0.68
N ALA A 573 -33.85 11.83 1.42
CA ALA A 573 -35.32 11.86 1.37
C ALA A 573 -35.82 12.17 -0.05
N ALA A 574 -35.23 13.17 -0.73
CA ALA A 574 -35.58 13.54 -2.09
C ALA A 574 -35.27 12.42 -3.11
N MET A 575 -34.12 11.74 -3.00
CA MET A 575 -33.80 10.61 -3.89
C MET A 575 -34.77 9.46 -3.70
N MET A 576 -35.13 9.14 -2.48
CA MET A 576 -36.12 8.09 -2.20
C MET A 576 -37.50 8.45 -2.74
N GLU A 577 -37.93 9.72 -2.63
CA GLU A 577 -39.17 10.19 -3.25
C GLU A 577 -39.19 10.02 -4.77
N VAL A 578 -38.06 10.32 -5.45
CA VAL A 578 -37.91 10.09 -6.91
C VAL A 578 -38.00 8.60 -7.24
N VAL A 579 -37.37 7.70 -6.46
CA VAL A 579 -37.49 6.26 -6.67
C VAL A 579 -38.93 5.79 -6.55
N LEU A 580 -39.66 6.26 -5.54
CA LEU A 580 -41.07 5.91 -5.33
C LEU A 580 -41.99 6.50 -6.43
N MET A 581 -41.69 7.70 -6.94
CA MET A 581 -42.38 8.31 -8.06
C MET A 581 -42.18 7.47 -9.34
N LEU A 582 -40.97 7.06 -9.64
CA LEU A 582 -40.67 6.16 -10.79
C LEU A 582 -41.34 4.78 -10.64
N ALA A 583 -41.52 4.30 -9.42
CA ALA A 583 -42.23 3.07 -9.13
C ALA A 583 -43.77 3.22 -9.25
N GLY A 584 -44.31 4.45 -9.42
CA GLY A 584 -45.74 4.70 -9.49
C GLY A 584 -46.46 4.71 -8.11
N ALA A 585 -45.72 4.70 -7.01
CA ALA A 585 -46.27 4.62 -5.66
C ALA A 585 -47.00 5.93 -5.24
N THR A 586 -46.59 7.09 -5.77
CA THR A 586 -47.15 8.42 -5.42
C THR A 586 -48.51 8.68 -6.04
N ASN A 587 -48.95 7.96 -7.09
CA ASN A 587 -50.19 8.18 -7.82
C ASN A 587 -51.36 7.28 -7.37
N GLY A 588 -51.27 6.62 -6.21
CA GLY A 588 -52.32 5.75 -5.67
C GLY A 588 -52.45 4.40 -6.37
N GLY A 589 -51.49 4.03 -7.23
CA GLY A 589 -51.39 2.73 -7.87
C GLY A 589 -50.54 1.73 -7.04
N SER A 590 -50.63 0.44 -7.39
CA SER A 590 -49.72 -0.56 -6.78
C SER A 590 -48.29 -0.29 -7.26
N PRO A 591 -47.30 -0.12 -6.35
CA PRO A 591 -45.94 0.20 -6.71
C PRO A 591 -45.29 -0.95 -7.52
N ASN A 592 -44.50 -0.59 -8.52
CA ASN A 592 -43.66 -1.58 -9.20
C ASN A 592 -42.48 -1.99 -8.31
N TRP A 593 -42.61 -3.13 -7.65
CA TRP A 593 -41.63 -3.64 -6.69
C TRP A 593 -40.23 -3.85 -7.27
N ILE A 594 -40.13 -4.13 -8.58
CA ILE A 594 -38.82 -4.27 -9.23
C ILE A 594 -38.07 -2.93 -9.22
N VAL A 595 -38.79 -1.83 -9.54
CA VAL A 595 -38.22 -0.48 -9.52
C VAL A 595 -37.85 -0.06 -8.11
N VAL A 596 -38.70 -0.37 -7.13
CA VAL A 596 -38.42 -0.08 -5.71
C VAL A 596 -37.15 -0.81 -5.24
N VAL A 597 -37.02 -2.11 -5.51
CA VAL A 597 -35.87 -2.90 -5.08
C VAL A 597 -34.58 -2.43 -5.77
N LEU A 598 -34.59 -2.26 -7.10
CA LEU A 598 -33.41 -1.79 -7.83
C LEU A 598 -33.03 -0.36 -7.44
N GLY A 599 -34.00 0.52 -7.26
CA GLY A 599 -33.79 1.89 -6.79
C GLY A 599 -33.17 1.93 -5.40
N ASN A 600 -33.70 1.15 -4.45
CA ASN A 600 -33.14 1.05 -3.10
C ASN A 600 -31.70 0.47 -3.10
N ILE A 601 -31.41 -0.53 -3.90
CA ILE A 601 -30.04 -1.06 -4.03
C ILE A 601 -29.10 0.01 -4.58
N PHE A 602 -29.52 0.72 -5.62
CA PHE A 602 -28.73 1.78 -6.24
C PHE A 602 -28.47 2.94 -5.26
N VAL A 603 -29.51 3.44 -4.59
CA VAL A 603 -29.41 4.53 -3.61
C VAL A 603 -28.55 4.09 -2.44
N CYS A 604 -28.79 2.92 -1.87
CA CYS A 604 -28.02 2.39 -0.75
C CYS A 604 -26.51 2.24 -1.08
N ALA A 605 -26.18 1.74 -2.26
CA ALA A 605 -24.79 1.55 -2.67
C ALA A 605 -24.10 2.88 -2.97
N MET A 606 -24.72 3.73 -3.80
CA MET A 606 -24.11 4.97 -4.27
C MET A 606 -24.08 6.04 -3.18
N GLU A 607 -25.22 6.28 -2.55
CA GLU A 607 -25.33 7.31 -1.52
C GLU A 607 -24.65 6.90 -0.22
N GLY A 608 -24.75 5.62 0.18
CA GLY A 608 -24.05 5.10 1.35
C GLY A 608 -22.52 5.29 1.23
N LEU A 609 -21.95 5.09 0.02
CA LEU A 609 -20.53 5.37 -0.24
C LEU A 609 -20.22 6.86 -0.13
N ILE A 610 -21.02 7.72 -0.78
CA ILE A 610 -20.81 9.18 -0.79
C ILE A 610 -20.93 9.73 0.64
N VAL A 611 -21.97 9.36 1.37
CA VAL A 611 -22.18 9.76 2.77
C VAL A 611 -21.01 9.29 3.63
N GLY A 612 -20.56 8.04 3.49
CA GLY A 612 -19.40 7.53 4.21
C GLY A 612 -18.14 8.38 4.03
N ILE A 613 -17.85 8.79 2.79
CA ILE A 613 -16.72 9.68 2.45
C ILE A 613 -16.93 11.07 3.05
N GLN A 614 -18.13 11.62 2.98
CA GLN A 614 -18.42 12.97 3.49
C GLN A 614 -18.36 13.05 5.03
N VAL A 615 -18.78 11.98 5.72
CA VAL A 615 -18.62 11.89 7.17
C VAL A 615 -17.14 11.80 7.54
N LEU A 616 -16.36 10.97 6.82
CA LEU A 616 -14.91 10.85 7.05
C LEU A 616 -14.19 12.20 6.85
N ARG A 617 -14.64 12.97 5.85
CA ARG A 617 -14.13 14.32 5.62
C ARG A 617 -14.44 15.25 6.80
N LEU A 618 -15.65 15.22 7.36
CA LEU A 618 -15.99 15.99 8.57
C LEU A 618 -15.11 15.59 9.76
N GLU A 619 -14.88 14.29 9.94
CA GLU A 619 -14.01 13.79 11.02
C GLU A 619 -12.57 14.32 10.89
N TYR A 620 -11.99 14.29 9.70
CA TYR A 620 -10.59 14.63 9.50
C TYR A 620 -10.33 16.14 9.48
N TYR A 621 -11.20 16.92 8.81
CA TYR A 621 -10.91 18.34 8.60
C TYR A 621 -11.53 19.24 9.67
N GLU A 622 -12.73 18.94 10.17
CA GLU A 622 -13.42 19.78 11.14
C GLU A 622 -13.22 19.32 12.59
N ILE A 623 -13.06 18.00 12.82
CA ILE A 623 -12.96 17.42 14.16
C ILE A 623 -11.49 17.18 14.57
N PHE A 624 -10.75 16.35 13.83
CA PHE A 624 -9.36 16.01 14.18
C PHE A 624 -8.43 17.21 14.15
N SER A 625 -8.54 18.08 13.16
CA SER A 625 -7.72 19.29 13.03
C SER A 625 -7.72 20.17 14.27
N ARG A 626 -8.71 20.03 15.17
CA ARG A 626 -8.86 20.83 16.39
C ARG A 626 -8.05 20.34 17.57
N PHE A 627 -7.88 19.02 17.74
CA PHE A 627 -7.30 18.48 18.96
C PHE A 627 -6.27 17.38 18.73
N TYR A 628 -6.05 16.96 17.49
CA TYR A 628 -5.32 15.75 17.15
C TYR A 628 -4.22 16.03 16.13
N ALA A 629 -2.96 15.77 16.50
CA ALA A 629 -1.83 16.01 15.61
C ALA A 629 -1.47 14.83 14.70
N GLY A 630 -1.78 13.59 15.12
CA GLY A 630 -1.56 12.40 14.32
C GLY A 630 -0.08 12.05 14.03
N ASN A 631 0.84 12.52 14.85
CA ASN A 631 2.29 12.37 14.65
C ASN A 631 2.92 11.27 15.52
N GLY A 632 2.12 10.34 16.03
CA GLY A 632 2.56 9.20 16.80
C GLY A 632 3.28 8.14 15.95
N ARG A 633 4.21 7.42 16.56
CA ARG A 633 4.95 6.31 15.93
C ARG A 633 4.22 5.00 16.19
N GLU A 634 4.05 4.18 15.15
CA GLU A 634 3.42 2.88 15.31
C GLU A 634 4.31 1.91 16.08
N PHE A 635 3.72 1.21 17.07
CA PHE A 635 4.37 0.10 17.72
C PHE A 635 4.44 -1.10 16.78
N GLN A 636 5.64 -1.39 16.25
CA GLN A 636 5.90 -2.51 15.35
C GLN A 636 6.67 -3.60 16.10
N PRO A 637 5.98 -4.60 16.66
CA PRO A 637 6.66 -5.67 17.37
C PRO A 637 7.47 -6.53 16.40
N PHE A 638 8.73 -6.76 16.76
CA PHE A 638 9.68 -7.52 15.96
C PHE A 638 9.14 -8.89 15.53
N MET A 639 8.52 -9.64 16.44
CA MET A 639 8.01 -10.99 16.18
C MET A 639 6.70 -11.03 15.37
N LYS A 640 5.89 -9.99 15.39
CA LYS A 640 4.64 -9.94 14.62
C LYS A 640 4.89 -9.73 13.12
N THR A 641 6.00 -9.10 12.80
CA THR A 641 6.48 -8.97 11.44
C THR A 641 6.89 -10.33 10.85
N LEU A 642 7.41 -11.24 11.70
CA LEU A 642 7.73 -12.63 11.32
C LEU A 642 6.48 -13.45 10.94
N ARG A 643 5.40 -13.37 11.71
CA ARG A 643 4.16 -14.14 11.45
C ARG A 643 3.36 -13.63 10.25
N LYS A 644 3.36 -12.32 9.98
CA LYS A 644 2.64 -11.73 8.84
C LYS A 644 3.26 -12.03 7.48
N SER A 645 4.56 -12.26 7.39
CA SER A 645 5.22 -12.60 6.13
C SER A 645 5.10 -14.08 5.75
N VAL A 646 4.84 -14.94 6.73
CA VAL A 646 4.55 -16.37 6.50
C VAL A 646 3.10 -16.59 6.04
N GLN A 647 2.21 -15.61 6.27
CA GLN A 647 0.78 -15.65 5.87
C GLN A 647 0.46 -14.84 4.59
N LYS A 648 1.42 -14.11 4.02
CA LYS A 648 1.34 -13.49 2.72
C LYS A 648 2.11 -14.30 1.69
#